data_95df3046d09aef536b42fbe834377a80
#
_entry.id   95df3046d09aef536b42fbe834377a80
#
_cell.length_a   1.000
_cell.length_b   1.000
_cell.length_c   1.000
_cell.angle_alpha   90.00
_cell.angle_beta   90.00
_cell.angle_gamma   90.00
#
_symmetry.space_group_name_H-M   'P 1'
#
loop_
_entity.id
_entity.type
_entity.pdbx_description
1 polymer ?
#
loop_
_entity_poly.entity_id
_entity_poly.type
_entity_poly.pdbx_seq_one_letter_code
_entity_poly.pdbx_strand_id
1 'polypeptide(L)'
;MQLKVSALLLIFYTFTLHSNHISLALNQEGVYLQKVKLSLSDPAGFLSGWSDRDATPCNWTGITCNHDNSVVSVALPSASLSGPFPIFLCRLPSLSTLSLSSNSINSSLPLSISGCRNLSYLDLSQNLLVGPLPSTLSDLHFLRYLNLEGNNFSGEIPGTFGNFRQLETLLLTENLLNGTIPAALGNIRSLKRLVLAYNPFTPGQLAPELGNLTNLEELWLTECHLVGPIPESFGGLIRLKNLDVSNNGLTGPIPSQISHLKSIVQMELYNNSFSGTLPAGWFNLTELRRFDASMNRLTGIIPDELCELPLESLNLYENQLEGLIPESIAKSPKLYELKLFGNRLTGSLPSELGKNSPLQTLDVSDCNLSGRVPEFLCQSGALEELVLLNNAFSGPIPVNLAKCRTLRRVRLSSNRLYGEVPAEFWGLPQVYLLDLYGNAFSGNISHLIYGARNLSTLKISKNRFSGSIPSEVGSLHTLVEFWADGNELSGELPTAILNLGQLEILDLSNNDLSGGIPMGIQSMKQLNELNLANNRLSGHIPDEIGNLPVLNYLDLSQNNFSGGIPLSLQNLKLNKLNLSSNMLTGDIPPLFASGVYRDSFLGNSGLCISDSGSCNRGAGKRSLVFSWVLKSVFVIAGIVFLVGIAWFLLKYKRLKKMKKGVAITKWTSFHKLGFSEFEISDCLEEANVIGKGASGKVYKVVLSNGETVAVKKLHDRQKKDENNFKSVDSDTGEYEVEVETLGKIRHKNIVRLWCCCNTGNRKLLVYEYMPNGSLGDLLHSNKSKLLDWPTRFKIALDAAEGLSYLHHDSVPPIVHRDVKSNNILLDEDFGAKISDFGVAKVVKAVNKGIESMSVIAGSCGYIAPEYAYTLRVNEKSDIYSFGIVILELVTGKSPIDPQFGEKGLATWVCTTLDRKGADHVLDPELDSRFKEHTCKVLDIGLLCTSSLPINRPSMRRVVNMLQELSVTMPGLQEKDGKIFPSQL
;
A
#
# COMPACT_ATOMS: atom_id res chain seq x y z
N MET A 1 -31.79 35.05 88.84
CA MET A 1 -32.56 34.04 88.01
C MET A 1 -32.43 34.25 86.48
N GLN A 2 -32.11 35.45 86.04
CA GLN A 2 -31.95 35.75 84.61
C GLN A 2 -30.62 35.21 84.01
N LEU A 3 -29.52 35.06 84.74
CA LEU A 3 -28.24 34.59 84.25
C LEU A 3 -28.18 33.01 83.95
N LYS A 4 -29.07 32.24 84.64
CA LYS A 4 -29.17 30.81 84.44
C LYS A 4 -30.01 30.39 83.21
N VAL A 5 -30.94 31.26 82.79
CA VAL A 5 -31.78 30.98 81.60
C VAL A 5 -30.98 31.28 80.31
N SER A 6 -30.12 32.34 80.34
CA SER A 6 -29.29 32.66 79.16
C SER A 6 -28.21 31.60 78.88
N ALA A 7 -27.66 31.02 79.96
CA ALA A 7 -26.66 29.94 79.79
C ALA A 7 -27.32 28.61 79.27
N LEU A 8 -28.57 28.26 79.67
CA LEU A 8 -29.31 27.15 79.15
C LEU A 8 -29.73 27.32 77.65
N LEU A 9 -30.10 28.54 77.27
CA LEU A 9 -30.43 28.88 75.89
C LEU A 9 -29.18 28.87 74.99
N LEU A 10 -28.00 29.27 75.46
CA LEU A 10 -26.75 29.16 74.73
C LEU A 10 -26.30 27.71 74.54
N ILE A 11 -26.46 26.87 75.55
CA ILE A 11 -26.15 25.41 75.45
C ILE A 11 -27.15 24.70 74.58
N PHE A 12 -28.43 25.06 74.52
CA PHE A 12 -29.38 24.53 73.60
C PHE A 12 -29.12 25.01 72.14
N TYR A 13 -28.71 26.28 71.98
CA TYR A 13 -28.36 26.77 70.64
C TYR A 13 -27.04 26.21 70.12
N THR A 14 -26.07 25.90 70.98
CA THR A 14 -24.84 25.18 70.57
C THR A 14 -25.09 23.72 70.31
N PHE A 15 -26.03 23.08 71.01
CA PHE A 15 -26.44 21.69 70.78
C PHE A 15 -27.27 21.55 69.49
N THR A 16 -28.14 22.54 69.17
CA THR A 16 -28.88 22.54 67.88
C THR A 16 -28.04 22.94 66.70
N LEU A 17 -26.89 23.64 66.85
CA LEU A 17 -25.92 23.91 65.79
C LEU A 17 -24.93 22.74 65.58
N HIS A 18 -24.80 21.83 66.56
CA HIS A 18 -23.94 20.63 66.38
C HIS A 18 -24.72 19.37 65.98
N SER A 19 -26.06 19.44 65.90
CA SER A 19 -26.87 18.29 65.54
C SER A 19 -27.33 18.20 64.07
N ASN A 20 -26.80 19.06 63.20
CA ASN A 20 -27.18 19.04 61.79
C ASN A 20 -26.03 18.67 60.80
N HIS A 21 -24.97 18.01 61.30
CA HIS A 21 -24.10 17.21 60.46
C HIS A 21 -24.13 15.74 60.93
N ILE A 22 -25.27 15.09 60.75
CA ILE A 22 -25.25 13.63 60.55
C ILE A 22 -24.59 13.45 59.19
N SER A 23 -23.26 13.27 59.19
CA SER A 23 -22.59 12.69 58.06
C SER A 23 -23.21 11.31 57.88
N LEU A 24 -24.21 11.21 57.01
CA LEU A 24 -24.68 9.93 56.53
C LEU A 24 -23.48 9.23 55.91
N ALA A 25 -22.95 8.22 56.62
CA ALA A 25 -21.85 7.41 56.07
C ALA A 25 -22.29 6.84 54.72
N LEU A 26 -21.40 6.95 53.72
CA LEU A 26 -21.61 6.37 52.38
C LEU A 26 -22.05 4.90 52.52
N ASN A 27 -23.05 4.50 51.78
CA ASN A 27 -23.55 3.12 51.82
C ASN A 27 -22.48 2.12 51.30
N GLN A 28 -22.68 0.81 51.58
CA GLN A 28 -21.69 -0.21 51.26
C GLN A 28 -21.35 -0.26 49.75
N GLU A 29 -22.31 -0.02 48.85
CA GLU A 29 -22.11 0.01 47.42
C GLU A 29 -21.24 1.18 46.99
N GLY A 30 -21.46 2.38 47.58
CA GLY A 30 -20.59 3.52 47.39
C GLY A 30 -19.18 3.28 47.89
N VAL A 31 -18.99 2.55 49.00
CA VAL A 31 -17.63 2.14 49.46
C VAL A 31 -16.95 1.22 48.43
N TYR A 32 -17.66 0.32 47.79
CA TYR A 32 -17.11 -0.50 46.71
C TYR A 32 -16.71 0.36 45.52
N LEU A 33 -17.51 1.30 45.09
CA LEU A 33 -17.24 2.22 44.01
C LEU A 33 -16.07 3.19 44.31
N GLN A 34 -15.88 3.60 45.58
CA GLN A 34 -14.69 4.34 45.98
C GLN A 34 -13.40 3.49 45.80
N LYS A 35 -13.45 2.17 46.09
CA LYS A 35 -12.33 1.27 45.82
C LYS A 35 -12.07 1.11 44.32
N VAL A 36 -13.14 1.13 43.49
CA VAL A 36 -12.98 1.16 42.02
C VAL A 36 -12.25 2.43 41.60
N LYS A 37 -12.70 3.61 42.08
CA LYS A 37 -12.05 4.90 41.80
C LYS A 37 -10.56 4.89 42.17
N LEU A 38 -10.22 4.35 43.34
CA LEU A 38 -8.82 4.24 43.81
C LEU A 38 -7.98 3.25 43.03
N SER A 39 -8.60 2.26 42.36
CA SER A 39 -7.87 1.26 41.55
C SER A 39 -7.59 1.72 40.12
N LEU A 40 -8.21 2.80 39.68
CA LEU A 40 -8.09 3.35 38.34
C LEU A 40 -7.38 4.71 38.37
N SER A 41 -6.58 4.98 37.36
CA SER A 41 -6.07 6.31 37.05
C SER A 41 -7.11 7.07 36.24
N ASP A 42 -7.42 8.27 36.63
CA ASP A 42 -8.45 9.14 36.04
C ASP A 42 -7.85 10.53 35.71
N PRO A 43 -7.03 10.63 34.67
CA PRO A 43 -6.38 11.89 34.30
C PRO A 43 -7.36 12.98 33.85
N ALA A 44 -8.52 12.57 33.34
CA ALA A 44 -9.57 13.50 32.88
C ALA A 44 -10.48 14.00 34.00
N GLY A 45 -10.38 13.42 35.21
CA GLY A 45 -11.24 13.79 36.35
C GLY A 45 -12.70 13.35 36.18
N PHE A 46 -12.98 12.33 35.36
CA PHE A 46 -14.33 11.84 35.09
C PHE A 46 -15.03 11.34 36.36
N LEU A 47 -14.26 10.73 37.28
CA LEU A 47 -14.73 10.24 38.56
C LEU A 47 -14.62 11.27 39.71
N SER A 48 -14.29 12.50 39.39
CA SER A 48 -14.09 13.56 40.42
C SER A 48 -15.33 13.77 41.29
N GLY A 49 -16.53 13.66 40.71
CA GLY A 49 -17.79 13.77 41.39
C GLY A 49 -18.18 12.61 42.31
N TRP A 50 -17.40 11.50 42.31
CA TRP A 50 -17.62 10.37 43.21
C TRP A 50 -17.08 10.75 44.61
N SER A 51 -17.95 11.17 45.51
CA SER A 51 -17.60 11.72 46.82
C SER A 51 -17.97 10.75 47.96
N ASP A 52 -17.03 10.55 48.89
CA ASP A 52 -17.26 9.80 50.13
C ASP A 52 -18.22 10.47 51.10
N ARG A 53 -18.58 11.75 50.85
CA ARG A 53 -19.53 12.52 51.65
C ARG A 53 -20.99 12.29 51.27
N ASP A 54 -21.25 11.61 50.15
CA ASP A 54 -22.61 11.31 49.71
C ASP A 54 -23.17 10.10 50.42
N ALA A 55 -24.44 10.10 50.72
CA ALA A 55 -25.09 8.97 51.41
C ALA A 55 -25.19 7.74 50.49
N THR A 56 -25.36 7.92 49.19
CA THR A 56 -25.48 6.87 48.14
C THR A 56 -24.76 7.27 46.86
N PRO A 57 -24.29 6.33 46.04
CA PRO A 57 -23.62 6.61 44.77
C PRO A 57 -24.61 6.91 43.60
N CYS A 58 -25.93 6.95 43.85
CA CYS A 58 -26.92 6.93 42.79
C CYS A 58 -26.94 8.20 41.90
N ASN A 59 -26.32 9.30 42.37
CA ASN A 59 -26.15 10.53 41.59
C ASN A 59 -24.76 10.66 40.99
N TRP A 60 -23.89 9.67 41.12
CA TRP A 60 -22.55 9.71 40.58
C TRP A 60 -22.55 9.52 39.07
N THR A 61 -21.64 10.17 38.39
CA THR A 61 -21.48 10.05 36.94
C THR A 61 -21.30 8.58 36.55
N GLY A 62 -22.12 8.09 35.60
CA GLY A 62 -22.05 6.73 35.11
C GLY A 62 -22.72 5.68 35.99
N ILE A 63 -23.36 6.06 37.11
CA ILE A 63 -24.07 5.17 38.02
C ILE A 63 -25.56 5.30 37.82
N THR A 64 -26.26 4.18 37.77
CA THR A 64 -27.73 4.10 37.78
C THR A 64 -28.20 3.12 38.86
N CYS A 65 -29.16 3.56 39.68
CA CYS A 65 -29.77 2.74 40.74
C CYS A 65 -31.22 2.36 40.42
N ASN A 66 -31.72 1.31 41.10
CA ASN A 66 -33.11 0.94 41.12
C ASN A 66 -33.88 1.77 42.21
N HIS A 67 -35.16 1.47 42.38
CA HIS A 67 -36.02 2.11 43.36
C HIS A 67 -35.58 1.91 44.82
N ASP A 68 -34.80 0.85 45.09
CA ASP A 68 -34.25 0.54 46.41
C ASP A 68 -32.90 1.19 46.67
N ASN A 69 -32.47 2.15 45.81
CA ASN A 69 -31.14 2.80 45.81
C ASN A 69 -29.97 1.79 45.70
N SER A 70 -30.17 0.63 45.08
CA SER A 70 -29.11 -0.32 44.73
C SER A 70 -28.62 -0.09 43.34
N VAL A 71 -27.29 -0.14 43.13
CA VAL A 71 -26.64 0.08 41.85
C VAL A 71 -26.94 -1.07 40.87
N VAL A 72 -27.62 -0.75 39.77
CA VAL A 72 -27.96 -1.70 38.71
C VAL A 72 -27.11 -1.51 37.45
N SER A 73 -26.54 -0.35 37.25
CA SER A 73 -25.68 -0.07 36.08
C SER A 73 -24.46 0.77 36.47
N VAL A 74 -23.31 0.37 35.90
CA VAL A 74 -22.09 1.17 35.89
C VAL A 74 -21.66 1.33 34.43
N ALA A 75 -21.74 2.56 33.90
CA ALA A 75 -21.41 2.87 32.51
C ALA A 75 -20.43 4.05 32.48
N LEU A 76 -19.16 3.75 32.14
CA LEU A 76 -18.05 4.70 32.09
C LEU A 76 -17.35 4.63 30.73
N PRO A 77 -18.06 4.74 29.58
CA PRO A 77 -17.45 4.66 28.27
C PRO A 77 -16.63 5.92 27.97
N SER A 78 -15.52 5.78 27.27
CA SER A 78 -14.67 6.88 26.79
C SER A 78 -14.25 7.87 27.90
N ALA A 79 -14.02 7.37 29.12
CA ALA A 79 -13.70 8.18 30.29
C ALA A 79 -12.19 8.38 30.51
N SER A 80 -11.35 7.93 29.56
CA SER A 80 -9.87 7.97 29.64
C SER A 80 -9.31 7.27 30.88
N LEU A 81 -10.02 6.30 31.44
CA LEU A 81 -9.61 5.55 32.63
C LEU A 81 -8.54 4.53 32.27
N SER A 82 -7.54 4.37 33.12
CA SER A 82 -6.51 3.34 32.96
C SER A 82 -6.23 2.58 34.26
N GLY A 83 -5.70 1.36 34.12
CA GLY A 83 -5.40 0.50 35.25
C GLY A 83 -6.02 -0.91 35.11
N PRO A 84 -5.97 -1.73 36.18
CA PRO A 84 -6.49 -3.08 36.13
C PRO A 84 -8.03 -3.13 36.12
N PHE A 85 -8.60 -4.25 35.64
CA PHE A 85 -10.03 -4.48 35.72
C PHE A 85 -10.52 -4.33 37.18
N PRO A 86 -11.47 -3.41 37.46
CA PRO A 86 -11.84 -3.04 38.84
C PRO A 86 -12.82 -4.08 39.46
N ILE A 87 -12.28 -5.21 39.95
CA ILE A 87 -13.05 -6.36 40.43
C ILE A 87 -14.06 -6.07 41.55
N PHE A 88 -13.89 -4.93 42.29
CA PHE A 88 -14.85 -4.53 43.29
C PHE A 88 -16.25 -4.26 42.74
N LEU A 89 -16.39 -4.01 41.41
CA LEU A 89 -17.68 -3.94 40.73
C LEU A 89 -18.51 -5.20 40.93
N CYS A 90 -17.89 -6.39 40.97
CA CYS A 90 -18.55 -7.67 41.19
C CYS A 90 -19.04 -7.87 42.64
N ARG A 91 -18.83 -6.90 43.55
CA ARG A 91 -19.41 -6.87 44.90
C ARG A 91 -20.76 -6.14 44.93
N LEU A 92 -21.19 -5.49 43.87
CA LEU A 92 -22.45 -4.83 43.75
C LEU A 92 -23.55 -5.87 43.50
N PRO A 93 -24.51 -6.07 44.46
CA PRO A 93 -25.40 -7.25 44.43
C PRO A 93 -26.42 -7.19 43.30
N SER A 94 -26.83 -6.00 42.88
CA SER A 94 -27.86 -5.77 41.88
C SER A 94 -27.31 -5.40 40.50
N LEU A 95 -25.99 -5.42 40.30
CA LEU A 95 -25.36 -5.00 39.06
C LEU A 95 -25.76 -5.91 37.89
N SER A 96 -26.48 -5.36 36.93
CA SER A 96 -26.94 -6.04 35.72
C SER A 96 -26.27 -5.52 34.45
N THR A 97 -25.74 -4.28 34.46
CA THR A 97 -25.12 -3.66 33.32
C THR A 97 -23.75 -3.08 33.71
N LEU A 98 -22.70 -3.50 32.99
CA LEU A 98 -21.36 -2.99 33.15
C LEU A 98 -20.78 -2.62 31.77
N SER A 99 -20.43 -1.34 31.58
CA SER A 99 -19.71 -0.86 30.42
C SER A 99 -18.52 -0.02 30.87
N LEU A 100 -17.32 -0.41 30.42
CA LEU A 100 -16.05 0.31 30.54
C LEU A 100 -15.41 0.51 29.15
N SER A 101 -16.24 0.52 28.10
CA SER A 101 -15.74 0.56 26.71
C SER A 101 -14.94 1.82 26.39
N SER A 102 -14.01 1.71 25.43
CA SER A 102 -13.17 2.84 24.96
C SER A 102 -12.38 3.52 26.09
N ASN A 103 -11.66 2.72 26.87
CA ASN A 103 -10.76 3.17 27.93
C ASN A 103 -9.35 2.54 27.75
N SER A 104 -8.49 2.61 28.75
CA SER A 104 -7.15 2.02 28.77
C SER A 104 -6.99 0.98 29.88
N ILE A 105 -8.00 0.16 30.11
CA ILE A 105 -7.96 -0.93 31.10
C ILE A 105 -7.01 -2.00 30.57
N ASN A 106 -5.96 -2.36 31.34
CA ASN A 106 -4.77 -3.03 30.80
C ASN A 106 -4.34 -4.33 31.49
N SER A 107 -5.20 -4.95 32.32
CA SER A 107 -4.89 -6.21 32.99
C SER A 107 -5.55 -7.41 32.30
N SER A 108 -5.22 -8.62 32.76
CA SER A 108 -6.03 -9.80 32.45
C SER A 108 -7.38 -9.74 33.18
N LEU A 109 -8.42 -10.26 32.53
CA LEU A 109 -9.72 -10.40 33.15
C LEU A 109 -9.69 -11.55 34.17
N PRO A 110 -9.98 -11.31 35.47
CA PRO A 110 -9.78 -12.32 36.50
C PRO A 110 -10.87 -13.40 36.48
N LEU A 111 -10.55 -14.64 36.88
CA LEU A 111 -11.52 -15.74 37.02
C LEU A 111 -12.67 -15.39 37.96
N SER A 112 -12.44 -14.52 38.95
CA SER A 112 -13.46 -14.03 39.90
C SER A 112 -14.53 -13.12 39.28
N ILE A 113 -14.47 -12.83 37.97
CA ILE A 113 -15.53 -12.13 37.20
C ILE A 113 -16.88 -12.84 37.35
N SER A 114 -16.87 -14.16 37.53
CA SER A 114 -18.08 -14.96 37.84
C SER A 114 -18.82 -14.51 39.09
N GLY A 115 -18.17 -13.71 39.96
CA GLY A 115 -18.79 -13.05 41.10
C GLY A 115 -19.86 -12.00 40.73
N CYS A 116 -19.83 -11.46 39.51
CA CYS A 116 -20.84 -10.53 38.99
C CYS A 116 -22.15 -11.28 38.57
N ARG A 117 -22.78 -12.04 39.47
CA ARG A 117 -23.76 -13.07 39.16
C ARG A 117 -25.02 -12.60 38.43
N ASN A 118 -25.42 -11.34 38.65
CA ASN A 118 -26.65 -10.77 38.04
C ASN A 118 -26.39 -10.02 36.73
N LEU A 119 -25.15 -10.03 36.23
CA LEU A 119 -24.76 -9.34 35.03
C LEU A 119 -25.49 -9.93 33.82
N SER A 120 -26.17 -9.05 33.06
CA SER A 120 -26.84 -9.36 31.81
C SER A 120 -26.18 -8.70 30.60
N TYR A 121 -25.44 -7.60 30.85
CA TYR A 121 -24.73 -6.81 29.85
C TYR A 121 -23.32 -6.51 30.33
N LEU A 122 -22.32 -6.95 29.54
CA LEU A 122 -20.90 -6.69 29.78
C LEU A 122 -20.26 -6.17 28.52
N ASP A 123 -19.77 -4.93 28.57
CA ASP A 123 -19.03 -4.27 27.49
C ASP A 123 -17.69 -3.74 28.00
N LEU A 124 -16.63 -4.39 27.56
CA LEU A 124 -15.23 -4.02 27.83
C LEU A 124 -14.47 -3.73 26.54
N SER A 125 -15.18 -3.44 25.45
CA SER A 125 -14.59 -3.22 24.13
C SER A 125 -13.63 -2.03 24.11
N GLN A 126 -12.70 -2.04 23.15
CA GLN A 126 -11.73 -0.97 22.91
C GLN A 126 -10.96 -0.59 24.18
N ASN A 127 -10.27 -1.59 24.74
CA ASN A 127 -9.40 -1.46 25.91
C ASN A 127 -8.03 -2.14 25.64
N LEU A 128 -7.21 -2.27 26.66
CA LEU A 128 -5.89 -2.90 26.59
C LEU A 128 -5.85 -4.21 27.40
N LEU A 129 -6.99 -4.89 27.54
CA LEU A 129 -7.08 -6.14 28.27
C LEU A 129 -6.26 -7.25 27.59
N VAL A 130 -5.55 -8.06 28.40
CA VAL A 130 -4.60 -9.06 27.92
C VAL A 130 -4.87 -10.46 28.52
N GLY A 131 -4.20 -11.47 27.97
CA GLY A 131 -4.24 -12.86 28.49
C GLY A 131 -5.44 -13.65 28.00
N PRO A 132 -5.66 -14.88 28.54
CA PRO A 132 -6.71 -15.75 28.06
C PRO A 132 -8.09 -15.30 28.53
N LEU A 133 -9.12 -15.64 27.74
CA LEU A 133 -10.52 -15.47 28.12
C LEU A 133 -10.83 -16.36 29.32
N PRO A 134 -11.38 -15.82 30.43
CA PRO A 134 -11.74 -16.64 31.59
C PRO A 134 -12.84 -17.66 31.28
N SER A 135 -12.58 -18.95 31.51
CA SER A 135 -13.59 -20.01 31.36
C SER A 135 -14.80 -19.80 32.24
N THR A 136 -14.64 -19.09 33.36
CA THR A 136 -15.69 -18.75 34.32
C THR A 136 -16.67 -17.66 33.85
N LEU A 137 -16.41 -17.01 32.71
CA LEU A 137 -17.41 -16.11 32.10
C LEU A 137 -18.74 -16.82 31.83
N SER A 138 -18.71 -18.11 31.47
CA SER A 138 -19.90 -18.89 31.22
C SER A 138 -20.75 -19.19 32.47
N ASP A 139 -20.23 -18.91 33.68
CA ASP A 139 -20.97 -19.00 34.94
C ASP A 139 -21.89 -17.79 35.16
N LEU A 140 -21.78 -16.75 34.32
CA LEU A 140 -22.70 -15.60 34.30
C LEU A 140 -24.01 -15.99 33.60
N HIS A 141 -24.87 -16.72 34.33
CA HIS A 141 -26.05 -17.39 33.76
C HIS A 141 -27.12 -16.45 33.18
N PHE A 142 -27.10 -15.16 33.56
CA PHE A 142 -28.03 -14.14 33.07
C PHE A 142 -27.41 -13.31 31.92
N LEU A 143 -26.14 -13.55 31.55
CA LEU A 143 -25.46 -12.76 30.53
C LEU A 143 -26.12 -12.96 29.16
N ARG A 144 -26.52 -11.84 28.54
CA ARG A 144 -27.14 -11.78 27.22
C ARG A 144 -26.21 -11.09 26.20
N TYR A 145 -25.42 -10.16 26.66
CA TYR A 145 -24.53 -9.36 25.84
C TYR A 145 -23.10 -9.40 26.38
N LEU A 146 -22.17 -9.88 25.58
CA LEU A 146 -20.75 -9.90 25.88
C LEU A 146 -19.98 -9.26 24.73
N ASN A 147 -19.38 -8.09 24.99
CA ASN A 147 -18.52 -7.39 24.05
C ASN A 147 -17.12 -7.22 24.65
N LEU A 148 -16.12 -7.86 23.99
CA LEU A 148 -14.70 -7.79 24.33
C LEU A 148 -13.86 -7.36 23.11
N GLU A 149 -14.50 -6.80 22.09
CA GLU A 149 -13.89 -6.33 20.84
C GLU A 149 -12.77 -5.33 21.09
N GLY A 150 -11.74 -5.33 20.21
CA GLY A 150 -10.66 -4.32 20.26
C GLY A 150 -9.85 -4.39 21.55
N ASN A 151 -9.40 -5.59 21.93
CA ASN A 151 -8.54 -5.85 23.07
C ASN A 151 -7.34 -6.73 22.68
N ASN A 152 -6.54 -7.14 23.64
CA ASN A 152 -5.37 -8.01 23.44
C ASN A 152 -5.58 -9.40 24.07
N PHE A 153 -6.82 -9.89 24.11
CA PHE A 153 -7.06 -11.25 24.58
C PHE A 153 -6.37 -12.27 23.69
N SER A 154 -5.72 -13.26 24.30
CA SER A 154 -4.95 -14.31 23.63
C SER A 154 -5.36 -15.70 24.10
N GLY A 155 -4.84 -16.75 23.49
CA GLY A 155 -5.24 -18.12 23.81
C GLY A 155 -6.53 -18.51 23.08
N GLU A 156 -7.09 -19.64 23.44
CA GLU A 156 -8.28 -20.21 22.80
C GLU A 156 -9.59 -19.63 23.35
N ILE A 157 -10.66 -19.64 22.56
CA ILE A 157 -12.02 -19.44 23.08
C ILE A 157 -12.35 -20.66 23.95
N PRO A 158 -12.68 -20.47 25.25
CA PRO A 158 -12.95 -21.61 26.12
C PRO A 158 -14.16 -22.43 25.62
N GLY A 159 -14.01 -23.75 25.52
CA GLY A 159 -15.12 -24.65 25.19
C GLY A 159 -16.31 -24.54 26.15
N THR A 160 -16.07 -24.07 27.39
CA THR A 160 -17.13 -23.79 28.39
C THR A 160 -18.10 -22.69 27.95
N PHE A 161 -17.71 -21.84 26.98
CA PHE A 161 -18.63 -20.82 26.46
C PHE A 161 -19.89 -21.43 25.88
N GLY A 162 -19.85 -22.69 25.40
CA GLY A 162 -21.06 -23.42 25.03
C GLY A 162 -22.09 -23.60 26.14
N ASN A 163 -21.76 -23.32 27.41
CA ASN A 163 -22.65 -23.40 28.59
C ASN A 163 -23.41 -22.08 28.85
N PHE A 164 -23.17 -21.01 28.10
CA PHE A 164 -23.97 -19.80 28.23
C PHE A 164 -25.47 -20.11 27.98
N ARG A 165 -26.33 -19.75 28.93
CA ARG A 165 -27.76 -20.13 28.86
C ARG A 165 -28.60 -19.10 28.10
N GLN A 166 -28.28 -17.83 28.17
CA GLN A 166 -29.10 -16.72 27.65
C GLN A 166 -28.33 -15.78 26.73
N LEU A 167 -27.06 -16.09 26.37
CA LEU A 167 -26.22 -15.21 25.57
C LEU A 167 -26.82 -15.03 24.17
N GLU A 168 -27.12 -13.78 23.84
CA GLU A 168 -27.66 -13.37 22.54
C GLU A 168 -26.59 -12.75 21.62
N THR A 169 -25.59 -12.12 22.22
CA THR A 169 -24.52 -11.41 21.46
C THR A 169 -23.15 -11.77 22.04
N LEU A 170 -22.27 -12.25 21.18
CA LEU A 170 -20.85 -12.51 21.47
C LEU A 170 -19.98 -11.80 20.45
N LEU A 171 -19.28 -10.73 20.88
CA LEU A 171 -18.38 -9.93 20.05
C LEU A 171 -16.95 -10.06 20.59
N LEU A 172 -16.06 -10.64 19.79
CA LEU A 172 -14.65 -10.88 20.13
C LEU A 172 -13.71 -10.35 19.02
N THR A 173 -14.22 -9.51 18.11
CA THR A 173 -13.49 -8.93 16.98
C THR A 173 -12.20 -8.23 17.42
N GLU A 174 -11.17 -8.25 16.55
CA GLU A 174 -9.90 -7.52 16.78
C GLU A 174 -9.28 -7.88 18.14
N ASN A 175 -8.95 -9.18 18.32
CA ASN A 175 -8.21 -9.68 19.44
C ASN A 175 -7.02 -10.54 18.95
N LEU A 176 -6.30 -11.18 19.86
CA LEU A 176 -5.19 -12.07 19.57
C LEU A 176 -5.54 -13.53 19.87
N LEU A 177 -6.82 -13.88 19.72
CA LEU A 177 -7.30 -15.23 19.99
C LEU A 177 -6.72 -16.22 18.97
N ASN A 178 -6.26 -17.36 19.46
CA ASN A 178 -5.69 -18.44 18.65
C ASN A 178 -6.45 -19.77 18.89
N GLY A 179 -5.90 -20.90 18.46
CA GLY A 179 -6.64 -22.16 18.50
C GLY A 179 -7.70 -22.22 17.38
N THR A 180 -8.70 -23.04 17.52
CA THR A 180 -9.81 -23.17 16.55
C THR A 180 -11.12 -22.64 17.15
N ILE A 181 -12.07 -22.27 16.30
CA ILE A 181 -13.41 -21.87 16.74
C ILE A 181 -14.10 -23.10 17.34
N PRO A 182 -14.48 -23.09 18.66
CA PRO A 182 -14.98 -24.29 19.30
C PRO A 182 -16.37 -24.71 18.80
N ALA A 183 -16.54 -25.97 18.45
CA ALA A 183 -17.83 -26.56 18.09
C ALA A 183 -18.92 -26.37 19.19
N ALA A 184 -18.47 -26.28 20.46
CA ALA A 184 -19.33 -26.03 21.59
C ALA A 184 -20.15 -24.73 21.52
N LEU A 185 -19.67 -23.71 20.77
CA LEU A 185 -20.45 -22.48 20.54
C LEU A 185 -21.81 -22.78 19.90
N GLY A 186 -21.91 -23.85 19.09
CA GLY A 186 -23.15 -24.31 18.49
C GLY A 186 -24.26 -24.74 19.51
N ASN A 187 -23.90 -24.87 20.79
CA ASN A 187 -24.86 -25.17 21.85
C ASN A 187 -25.60 -23.93 22.37
N ILE A 188 -25.15 -22.72 22.07
CA ILE A 188 -25.74 -21.45 22.56
C ILE A 188 -26.95 -21.08 21.68
N ARG A 189 -28.04 -21.83 21.80
CA ARG A 189 -29.24 -21.68 20.94
C ARG A 189 -29.89 -20.28 21.01
N SER A 190 -29.61 -19.49 22.05
CA SER A 190 -30.07 -18.11 22.21
C SER A 190 -29.31 -17.11 21.35
N LEU A 191 -28.16 -17.51 20.77
CA LEU A 191 -27.26 -16.59 20.08
C LEU A 191 -27.89 -16.02 18.82
N LYS A 192 -27.84 -14.69 18.69
CA LYS A 192 -28.29 -13.89 17.54
C LYS A 192 -27.11 -13.30 16.77
N ARG A 193 -26.04 -12.95 17.47
CA ARG A 193 -24.86 -12.36 16.87
C ARG A 193 -23.60 -13.07 17.35
N LEU A 194 -22.84 -13.61 16.40
CA LEU A 194 -21.52 -14.22 16.63
C LEU A 194 -20.48 -13.50 15.73
N VAL A 195 -19.63 -12.69 16.33
CA VAL A 195 -18.67 -11.85 15.63
C VAL A 195 -17.29 -12.13 16.20
N LEU A 196 -16.45 -12.81 15.41
CA LEU A 196 -15.11 -13.26 15.80
C LEU A 196 -14.02 -12.74 14.85
N ALA A 197 -14.37 -11.87 13.91
CA ALA A 197 -13.50 -11.40 12.84
C ALA A 197 -12.15 -10.84 13.35
N TYR A 198 -11.13 -10.87 12.49
CA TYR A 198 -9.80 -10.30 12.77
C TYR A 198 -9.13 -10.88 14.03
N ASN A 199 -9.15 -12.21 14.12
CA ASN A 199 -8.42 -12.95 15.15
C ASN A 199 -7.46 -13.95 14.50
N PRO A 200 -6.22 -14.11 14.99
CA PRO A 200 -5.24 -15.02 14.43
C PRO A 200 -5.46 -16.46 14.84
N PHE A 201 -6.66 -17.00 14.58
CA PHE A 201 -6.95 -18.41 14.86
C PHE A 201 -5.98 -19.32 14.09
N THR A 202 -5.69 -20.49 14.64
CA THR A 202 -5.00 -21.54 13.90
C THR A 202 -5.86 -22.01 12.74
N PRO A 203 -5.28 -22.31 11.55
CA PRO A 203 -6.06 -22.82 10.44
C PRO A 203 -6.94 -24.00 10.84
N GLY A 204 -8.25 -23.82 10.75
CA GLY A 204 -9.26 -24.79 11.19
C GLY A 204 -10.50 -24.76 10.30
N GLN A 205 -11.26 -25.86 10.33
CA GLN A 205 -12.52 -25.94 9.60
C GLN A 205 -13.67 -25.31 10.40
N LEU A 206 -14.67 -24.81 9.68
CA LEU A 206 -15.93 -24.40 10.27
C LEU A 206 -16.62 -25.62 10.91
N ALA A 207 -16.91 -25.54 12.20
CA ALA A 207 -17.59 -26.63 12.91
C ALA A 207 -19.05 -26.75 12.44
N PRO A 208 -19.50 -27.96 11.98
CA PRO A 208 -20.90 -28.17 11.55
C PRO A 208 -21.92 -27.84 12.63
N GLU A 209 -21.58 -27.94 13.91
CA GLU A 209 -22.42 -27.63 15.07
C GLU A 209 -22.83 -26.15 15.09
N LEU A 210 -22.12 -25.23 14.47
CA LEU A 210 -22.53 -23.83 14.35
C LEU A 210 -23.85 -23.71 13.57
N GLY A 211 -24.18 -24.66 12.68
CA GLY A 211 -25.47 -24.77 12.01
C GLY A 211 -26.67 -24.98 12.94
N ASN A 212 -26.45 -25.33 14.21
CA ASN A 212 -27.52 -25.49 15.22
C ASN A 212 -28.02 -24.16 15.80
N LEU A 213 -27.33 -23.03 15.48
CA LEU A 213 -27.67 -21.70 15.99
C LEU A 213 -28.87 -21.09 15.22
N THR A 214 -30.01 -21.72 15.27
CA THR A 214 -31.21 -21.37 14.47
C THR A 214 -31.77 -19.96 14.72
N ASN A 215 -31.34 -19.29 15.79
CA ASN A 215 -31.72 -17.91 16.11
C ASN A 215 -30.67 -16.90 15.60
N LEU A 216 -29.55 -17.36 15.00
CA LEU A 216 -28.45 -16.49 14.56
C LEU A 216 -28.94 -15.58 13.44
N GLU A 217 -28.70 -14.28 13.61
CA GLU A 217 -28.99 -13.22 12.65
C GLU A 217 -27.73 -12.68 11.96
N GLU A 218 -26.60 -12.73 12.66
CA GLU A 218 -25.30 -12.26 12.16
C GLU A 218 -24.18 -13.24 12.49
N LEU A 219 -23.44 -13.65 11.47
CA LEU A 219 -22.22 -14.46 11.59
C LEU A 219 -21.10 -13.74 10.85
N TRP A 220 -20.12 -13.23 11.60
CA TRP A 220 -18.98 -12.50 11.02
C TRP A 220 -17.66 -13.14 11.44
N LEU A 221 -16.96 -13.75 10.47
CA LEU A 221 -15.76 -14.56 10.64
C LEU A 221 -14.65 -14.15 9.64
N THR A 222 -14.64 -12.89 9.22
CA THR A 222 -13.60 -12.34 8.32
C THR A 222 -12.22 -12.43 8.96
N GLU A 223 -11.19 -12.83 8.16
CA GLU A 223 -9.79 -12.93 8.62
C GLU A 223 -9.63 -13.78 9.90
N CYS A 224 -10.22 -14.99 9.88
CA CYS A 224 -10.15 -15.98 10.95
C CYS A 224 -9.27 -17.20 10.60
N HIS A 225 -8.49 -17.15 9.50
CA HIS A 225 -7.68 -18.27 8.99
C HIS A 225 -8.45 -19.58 8.77
N LEU A 226 -9.72 -19.48 8.47
CA LEU A 226 -10.58 -20.65 8.23
C LEU A 226 -10.18 -21.38 6.94
N VAL A 227 -10.23 -22.70 6.96
CA VAL A 227 -9.93 -23.57 5.82
C VAL A 227 -11.03 -24.61 5.62
N GLY A 228 -11.02 -25.33 4.49
CA GLY A 228 -12.02 -26.34 4.20
C GLY A 228 -13.34 -25.76 3.70
N PRO A 229 -14.39 -26.58 3.55
CA PRO A 229 -15.68 -26.16 2.99
C PRO A 229 -16.59 -25.47 4.03
N ILE A 230 -17.57 -24.71 3.52
CA ILE A 230 -18.73 -24.29 4.33
C ILE A 230 -19.56 -25.54 4.62
N PRO A 231 -19.89 -25.86 5.90
CA PRO A 231 -20.71 -27.01 6.23
C PRO A 231 -22.14 -26.90 5.67
N GLU A 232 -22.68 -28.00 5.16
CA GLU A 232 -24.07 -28.07 4.69
C GLU A 232 -25.09 -27.71 5.78
N SER A 233 -24.76 -27.97 7.06
CA SER A 233 -25.57 -27.62 8.22
C SER A 233 -25.88 -26.14 8.37
N PHE A 234 -25.09 -25.27 7.72
CA PHE A 234 -25.33 -23.82 7.72
C PHE A 234 -26.66 -23.45 7.05
N GLY A 235 -27.22 -24.33 6.18
CA GLY A 235 -28.60 -24.20 5.71
C GLY A 235 -29.66 -24.20 6.81
N GLY A 236 -29.31 -24.64 8.04
CA GLY A 236 -30.19 -24.56 9.25
C GLY A 236 -30.29 -23.17 9.88
N LEU A 237 -29.43 -22.21 9.47
CA LEU A 237 -29.41 -20.85 10.03
C LEU A 237 -30.49 -19.94 9.39
N ILE A 238 -31.73 -20.37 9.47
CA ILE A 238 -32.86 -19.80 8.72
C ILE A 238 -33.18 -18.33 9.04
N ARG A 239 -32.68 -17.79 10.18
CA ARG A 239 -32.82 -16.39 10.59
C ARG A 239 -31.62 -15.52 10.23
N LEU A 240 -30.58 -16.12 9.64
CA LEU A 240 -29.37 -15.41 9.31
C LEU A 240 -29.64 -14.31 8.28
N LYS A 241 -29.24 -13.07 8.62
CA LYS A 241 -29.39 -11.90 7.79
C LYS A 241 -28.05 -11.50 7.15
N ASN A 242 -26.96 -11.65 7.92
CA ASN A 242 -25.62 -11.29 7.47
C ASN A 242 -24.69 -12.48 7.69
N LEU A 243 -24.09 -12.96 6.60
CA LEU A 243 -23.06 -13.97 6.59
C LEU A 243 -21.79 -13.35 6.00
N ASP A 244 -20.73 -13.24 6.78
CA ASP A 244 -19.43 -12.81 6.29
C ASP A 244 -18.35 -13.80 6.73
N VAL A 245 -17.81 -14.54 5.75
CA VAL A 245 -16.68 -15.46 5.89
C VAL A 245 -15.55 -15.09 4.93
N SER A 246 -15.51 -13.83 4.50
CA SER A 246 -14.51 -13.29 3.58
C SER A 246 -13.09 -13.34 4.13
N ASN A 247 -12.11 -13.15 3.26
CA ASN A 247 -10.68 -13.11 3.62
C ASN A 247 -10.22 -14.32 4.44
N ASN A 248 -10.50 -15.53 3.96
CA ASN A 248 -10.12 -16.77 4.59
C ASN A 248 -9.48 -17.74 3.56
N GLY A 249 -9.13 -18.94 3.98
CA GLY A 249 -8.64 -20.03 3.12
C GLY A 249 -9.72 -21.08 2.81
N LEU A 250 -10.99 -20.71 2.80
CA LEU A 250 -12.10 -21.64 2.58
C LEU A 250 -12.06 -22.21 1.15
N THR A 251 -12.44 -23.48 1.01
CA THR A 251 -12.31 -24.24 -0.25
C THR A 251 -13.58 -25.02 -0.57
N GLY A 252 -13.60 -25.66 -1.72
CA GLY A 252 -14.75 -26.48 -2.16
C GLY A 252 -15.89 -25.65 -2.76
N PRO A 253 -17.02 -26.27 -3.09
CA PRO A 253 -18.17 -25.58 -3.65
C PRO A 253 -18.94 -24.82 -2.58
N ILE A 254 -19.64 -23.76 -2.97
CA ILE A 254 -20.69 -23.15 -2.15
C ILE A 254 -21.82 -24.19 -2.02
N PRO A 255 -22.18 -24.64 -0.79
CA PRO A 255 -23.16 -25.70 -0.63
C PRO A 255 -24.57 -25.27 -1.08
N SER A 256 -25.29 -26.15 -1.75
CA SER A 256 -26.65 -25.85 -2.24
C SER A 256 -27.64 -25.55 -1.09
N GLN A 257 -27.35 -26.02 0.11
CA GLN A 257 -28.15 -25.75 1.34
C GLN A 257 -28.14 -24.27 1.74
N ILE A 258 -27.19 -23.46 1.19
CA ILE A 258 -27.22 -22.00 1.40
C ILE A 258 -28.52 -21.37 0.91
N SER A 259 -29.21 -22.00 -0.07
CA SER A 259 -30.50 -21.58 -0.57
C SER A 259 -31.65 -21.68 0.47
N HIS A 260 -31.39 -22.27 1.63
CA HIS A 260 -32.35 -22.32 2.73
C HIS A 260 -32.32 -21.09 3.64
N LEU A 261 -31.37 -20.20 3.49
CA LEU A 261 -31.20 -18.98 4.30
C LEU A 261 -32.18 -17.87 3.89
N LYS A 262 -33.47 -18.12 4.09
CA LYS A 262 -34.55 -17.25 3.60
C LYS A 262 -34.52 -15.81 4.10
N SER A 263 -33.87 -15.55 5.24
CA SER A 263 -33.75 -14.21 5.83
C SER A 263 -32.48 -13.47 5.43
N ILE A 264 -31.62 -14.08 4.59
CA ILE A 264 -30.33 -13.51 4.25
C ILE A 264 -30.48 -12.22 3.44
N VAL A 265 -29.82 -11.18 3.88
CA VAL A 265 -29.80 -9.85 3.25
C VAL A 265 -28.44 -9.58 2.60
N GLN A 266 -27.36 -10.02 3.27
CA GLN A 266 -25.98 -9.82 2.82
C GLN A 266 -25.17 -11.10 2.99
N MET A 267 -24.40 -11.44 1.94
CA MET A 267 -23.53 -12.62 1.92
C MET A 267 -22.18 -12.25 1.34
N GLU A 268 -21.15 -12.31 2.19
CA GLU A 268 -19.76 -11.95 1.87
C GLU A 268 -18.88 -13.20 1.91
N LEU A 269 -18.50 -13.71 0.75
CA LEU A 269 -17.67 -14.91 0.55
C LEU A 269 -16.34 -14.57 -0.14
N TYR A 270 -16.07 -13.28 -0.37
CA TYR A 270 -14.95 -12.84 -1.20
C TYR A 270 -13.59 -13.20 -0.60
N ASN A 271 -12.57 -13.23 -1.47
CA ASN A 271 -11.18 -13.52 -1.12
C ASN A 271 -11.04 -14.83 -0.35
N ASN A 272 -11.42 -15.93 -1.02
CA ASN A 272 -11.31 -17.31 -0.56
C ASN A 272 -10.79 -18.22 -1.70
N SER A 273 -10.91 -19.53 -1.57
CA SER A 273 -10.61 -20.51 -2.62
C SER A 273 -11.83 -21.36 -2.99
N PHE A 274 -13.02 -20.78 -2.95
CA PHE A 274 -14.23 -21.47 -3.38
C PHE A 274 -14.15 -21.84 -4.86
N SER A 275 -14.63 -23.01 -5.20
CA SER A 275 -14.58 -23.60 -6.55
C SER A 275 -15.92 -24.21 -6.97
N GLY A 276 -16.00 -24.70 -8.21
CA GLY A 276 -17.25 -25.19 -8.76
C GLY A 276 -18.18 -24.07 -9.19
N THR A 277 -19.43 -24.38 -9.43
CA THR A 277 -20.45 -23.44 -9.94
C THR A 277 -21.21 -22.78 -8.81
N LEU A 278 -21.78 -21.61 -9.09
CA LEU A 278 -22.80 -21.03 -8.23
C LEU A 278 -23.99 -22.03 -8.11
N PRO A 279 -24.44 -22.39 -6.89
CA PRO A 279 -25.47 -23.43 -6.70
C PRO A 279 -26.81 -22.97 -7.28
N ALA A 280 -27.74 -23.91 -7.50
CA ALA A 280 -29.13 -23.61 -7.81
C ALA A 280 -29.95 -23.25 -6.56
N GLY A 281 -31.17 -22.71 -6.77
CA GLY A 281 -32.10 -22.41 -5.70
C GLY A 281 -32.07 -21.00 -5.13
N TRP A 282 -31.38 -20.07 -5.83
CA TRP A 282 -31.31 -18.65 -5.44
C TRP A 282 -32.68 -18.00 -5.27
N PHE A 283 -33.68 -18.42 -6.04
CA PHE A 283 -35.04 -17.89 -5.97
C PHE A 283 -35.67 -17.95 -4.57
N ASN A 284 -35.13 -18.78 -3.66
CA ASN A 284 -35.62 -18.85 -2.27
C ASN A 284 -35.11 -17.68 -1.40
N LEU A 285 -34.05 -16.97 -1.82
CA LEU A 285 -33.40 -15.92 -1.05
C LEU A 285 -33.99 -14.52 -1.36
N THR A 286 -35.31 -14.38 -1.19
CA THR A 286 -36.04 -13.17 -1.60
C THR A 286 -35.62 -11.88 -0.91
N GLU A 287 -34.94 -11.99 0.23
CA GLU A 287 -34.43 -10.85 1.00
C GLU A 287 -33.00 -10.47 0.64
N LEU A 288 -32.31 -11.29 -0.19
CA LEU A 288 -30.89 -11.01 -0.56
C LEU A 288 -30.79 -9.70 -1.34
N ARG A 289 -29.92 -8.81 -0.87
CA ARG A 289 -29.65 -7.48 -1.45
C ARG A 289 -28.20 -7.35 -1.91
N ARG A 290 -27.27 -7.92 -1.16
CA ARG A 290 -25.84 -7.80 -1.41
C ARG A 290 -25.20 -9.17 -1.43
N PHE A 291 -24.56 -9.47 -2.55
CA PHE A 291 -23.83 -10.70 -2.73
C PHE A 291 -22.44 -10.43 -3.28
N ASP A 292 -21.41 -10.80 -2.51
CA ASP A 292 -20.01 -10.73 -2.93
C ASP A 292 -19.35 -12.10 -2.78
N ALA A 293 -18.98 -12.71 -3.91
CA ALA A 293 -18.17 -13.92 -3.99
C ALA A 293 -16.95 -13.71 -4.91
N SER A 294 -16.48 -12.48 -5.00
CA SER A 294 -15.30 -12.09 -5.78
C SER A 294 -14.01 -12.73 -5.26
N MET A 295 -12.94 -12.69 -6.07
CA MET A 295 -11.63 -13.20 -5.70
C MET A 295 -11.68 -14.65 -5.22
N ASN A 296 -12.25 -15.53 -6.05
CA ASN A 296 -12.39 -16.96 -5.81
C ASN A 296 -11.99 -17.77 -7.06
N ARG A 297 -12.35 -19.06 -7.12
CA ARG A 297 -12.09 -19.94 -8.26
C ARG A 297 -13.40 -20.49 -8.84
N LEU A 298 -14.48 -19.72 -8.74
CA LEU A 298 -15.81 -20.11 -9.20
C LEU A 298 -15.82 -20.22 -10.72
N THR A 299 -16.51 -21.22 -11.24
CA THR A 299 -16.63 -21.58 -12.66
C THR A 299 -18.10 -21.63 -13.11
N GLY A 300 -18.34 -21.83 -14.40
CA GLY A 300 -19.68 -21.94 -14.96
C GLY A 300 -20.37 -20.59 -15.13
N ILE A 301 -21.68 -20.60 -15.26
CA ILE A 301 -22.47 -19.41 -15.60
C ILE A 301 -23.00 -18.68 -14.37
N ILE A 302 -23.32 -17.41 -14.55
CA ILE A 302 -24.13 -16.64 -13.56
C ILE A 302 -25.58 -17.09 -13.72
N PRO A 303 -26.23 -17.65 -12.63
CA PRO A 303 -27.60 -18.13 -12.75
C PRO A 303 -28.61 -16.97 -12.92
N ASP A 304 -29.60 -17.15 -13.81
CA ASP A 304 -30.71 -16.20 -13.97
C ASP A 304 -31.47 -15.99 -12.65
N GLU A 305 -31.67 -17.07 -11.87
CA GLU A 305 -32.34 -17.03 -10.55
C GLU A 305 -31.69 -16.04 -9.59
N LEU A 306 -30.34 -15.93 -9.61
CA LEU A 306 -29.64 -14.96 -8.77
C LEU A 306 -29.90 -13.52 -9.25
N CYS A 307 -29.91 -13.32 -10.55
CA CYS A 307 -30.12 -12.01 -11.16
C CYS A 307 -31.60 -11.53 -11.14
N GLU A 308 -32.56 -12.41 -10.90
CA GLU A 308 -33.97 -12.08 -10.67
C GLU A 308 -34.24 -11.53 -9.26
N LEU A 309 -33.30 -11.70 -8.32
CA LEU A 309 -33.41 -11.16 -6.97
C LEU A 309 -33.31 -9.62 -6.98
N PRO A 310 -33.93 -8.95 -5.98
CA PRO A 310 -33.88 -7.49 -5.89
C PRO A 310 -32.56 -6.98 -5.35
N LEU A 311 -31.47 -7.32 -6.04
CA LEU A 311 -30.09 -7.02 -5.63
C LEU A 311 -29.82 -5.50 -5.63
N GLU A 312 -29.05 -5.07 -4.65
CA GLU A 312 -28.47 -3.74 -4.54
C GLU A 312 -27.01 -3.73 -5.03
N SER A 313 -26.26 -4.80 -4.74
CA SER A 313 -24.86 -4.99 -5.16
C SER A 313 -24.61 -6.45 -5.53
N LEU A 314 -23.92 -6.68 -6.67
CA LEU A 314 -23.47 -7.99 -7.12
C LEU A 314 -22.00 -7.91 -7.51
N ASN A 315 -21.13 -8.57 -6.73
CA ASN A 315 -19.70 -8.62 -6.93
C ASN A 315 -19.23 -10.06 -7.14
N LEU A 316 -18.80 -10.39 -8.36
CA LEU A 316 -18.30 -11.70 -8.75
C LEU A 316 -16.95 -11.60 -9.47
N TYR A 317 -16.25 -10.46 -9.34
CA TYR A 317 -15.00 -10.19 -10.03
C TYR A 317 -13.86 -11.15 -9.61
N GLU A 318 -12.85 -11.26 -10.45
CA GLU A 318 -11.69 -12.15 -10.25
C GLU A 318 -12.10 -13.60 -9.92
N ASN A 319 -12.82 -14.21 -10.85
CA ASN A 319 -13.23 -15.61 -10.85
C ASN A 319 -12.97 -16.25 -12.23
N GLN A 320 -13.52 -17.41 -12.50
CA GLN A 320 -13.42 -18.11 -13.79
C GLN A 320 -14.82 -18.31 -14.39
N LEU A 321 -15.75 -17.42 -14.09
CA LEU A 321 -17.13 -17.47 -14.60
C LEU A 321 -17.16 -17.24 -16.11
N GLU A 322 -18.04 -17.97 -16.79
CA GLU A 322 -18.19 -17.95 -18.26
C GLU A 322 -19.65 -17.77 -18.69
N GLY A 323 -19.89 -17.67 -20.00
CA GLY A 323 -21.24 -17.48 -20.53
C GLY A 323 -21.67 -16.04 -20.53
N LEU A 324 -22.98 -15.82 -20.56
CA LEU A 324 -23.61 -14.50 -20.71
C LEU A 324 -23.92 -13.87 -19.35
N ILE A 325 -23.97 -12.54 -19.30
CA ILE A 325 -24.56 -11.82 -18.18
C ILE A 325 -26.08 -11.89 -18.37
N PRO A 326 -26.86 -12.44 -17.40
CA PRO A 326 -28.30 -12.57 -17.52
C PRO A 326 -29.03 -11.24 -17.73
N GLU A 327 -29.98 -11.20 -18.64
CA GLU A 327 -30.82 -10.01 -18.90
C GLU A 327 -31.68 -9.63 -17.68
N SER A 328 -31.96 -10.57 -16.78
CA SER A 328 -32.72 -10.37 -15.55
C SER A 328 -32.11 -9.35 -14.61
N ILE A 329 -30.76 -9.20 -14.59
CA ILE A 329 -30.08 -8.23 -13.72
C ILE A 329 -30.52 -6.79 -13.98
N ALA A 330 -30.85 -6.45 -15.24
CA ALA A 330 -31.34 -5.12 -15.60
C ALA A 330 -32.73 -4.77 -15.01
N LYS A 331 -33.45 -5.77 -14.50
CA LYS A 331 -34.78 -5.59 -13.88
C LYS A 331 -34.69 -5.21 -12.41
N SER A 332 -33.51 -5.38 -11.75
CA SER A 332 -33.34 -5.07 -10.33
C SER A 332 -33.50 -3.56 -10.07
N PRO A 333 -34.51 -3.13 -9.29
CA PRO A 333 -34.85 -1.71 -9.16
C PRO A 333 -33.90 -0.91 -8.25
N LYS A 334 -33.02 -1.60 -7.50
CA LYS A 334 -32.14 -0.99 -6.51
C LYS A 334 -30.67 -1.21 -6.80
N LEU A 335 -30.32 -1.83 -7.92
CA LEU A 335 -28.94 -2.15 -8.26
C LEU A 335 -28.14 -0.86 -8.41
N TYR A 336 -27.21 -0.62 -7.47
CA TYR A 336 -26.29 0.50 -7.53
C TYR A 336 -24.86 0.07 -7.89
N GLU A 337 -24.52 -1.22 -7.72
CA GLU A 337 -23.17 -1.74 -7.96
C GLU A 337 -23.20 -3.08 -8.68
N LEU A 338 -22.43 -3.18 -9.77
CA LEU A 338 -22.22 -4.42 -10.54
C LEU A 338 -20.75 -4.52 -10.93
N LYS A 339 -20.02 -5.47 -10.28
CA LYS A 339 -18.60 -5.72 -10.56
C LYS A 339 -18.38 -7.18 -10.94
N LEU A 340 -18.05 -7.40 -12.22
CA LEU A 340 -17.86 -8.74 -12.81
C LEU A 340 -16.50 -8.90 -13.48
N PHE A 341 -15.59 -7.94 -13.32
CA PHE A 341 -14.30 -7.88 -14.02
C PHE A 341 -13.41 -9.10 -13.72
N GLY A 342 -12.43 -9.36 -14.60
CA GLY A 342 -11.49 -10.47 -14.41
C GLY A 342 -12.15 -11.84 -14.46
N ASN A 343 -13.08 -12.06 -15.43
CA ASN A 343 -13.78 -13.32 -15.68
C ASN A 343 -13.68 -13.72 -17.16
N ARG A 344 -14.31 -14.84 -17.53
CA ARG A 344 -14.38 -15.32 -18.91
C ARG A 344 -15.75 -15.07 -19.58
N LEU A 345 -16.48 -14.05 -19.07
CA LEU A 345 -17.83 -13.73 -19.54
C LEU A 345 -17.79 -13.26 -21.00
N THR A 346 -18.85 -13.61 -21.74
CA THR A 346 -18.99 -13.35 -23.17
C THR A 346 -20.34 -12.68 -23.49
N GLY A 347 -20.58 -12.35 -24.77
CA GLY A 347 -21.81 -11.72 -25.19
C GLY A 347 -21.86 -10.24 -24.89
N SER A 348 -23.06 -9.67 -24.78
CA SER A 348 -23.28 -8.24 -24.56
C SER A 348 -23.79 -7.96 -23.14
N LEU A 349 -23.58 -6.71 -22.69
CA LEU A 349 -24.31 -6.20 -21.52
C LEU A 349 -25.82 -6.19 -21.82
N PRO A 350 -26.66 -6.45 -20.79
CA PRO A 350 -28.11 -6.30 -20.88
C PRO A 350 -28.48 -4.91 -21.40
N SER A 351 -29.29 -4.85 -22.46
CA SER A 351 -29.61 -3.60 -23.18
C SER A 351 -30.33 -2.57 -22.29
N GLU A 352 -31.11 -3.02 -21.30
CA GLU A 352 -31.90 -2.19 -20.39
C GLU A 352 -31.17 -1.90 -19.07
N LEU A 353 -29.88 -2.28 -18.93
CA LEU A 353 -29.10 -2.05 -17.72
C LEU A 353 -29.03 -0.55 -17.37
N GLY A 354 -29.32 -0.21 -16.12
CA GLY A 354 -29.36 1.17 -15.60
C GLY A 354 -30.68 1.92 -15.88
N LYS A 355 -31.62 1.33 -16.64
CA LYS A 355 -32.92 1.95 -16.97
C LYS A 355 -33.80 2.14 -15.74
N ASN A 356 -33.86 1.12 -14.89
CA ASN A 356 -34.79 1.06 -13.76
C ASN A 356 -34.06 1.14 -12.41
N SER A 357 -32.74 1.24 -12.38
CA SER A 357 -31.89 1.17 -11.19
C SER A 357 -31.01 2.40 -11.01
N PRO A 358 -30.66 2.79 -9.77
CA PRO A 358 -29.75 3.87 -9.48
C PRO A 358 -28.27 3.41 -9.61
N LEU A 359 -27.91 2.84 -10.77
CA LEU A 359 -26.57 2.29 -10.99
C LEU A 359 -25.52 3.38 -10.80
N GLN A 360 -24.60 3.16 -9.87
CA GLN A 360 -23.48 4.05 -9.53
C GLN A 360 -22.15 3.51 -10.05
N THR A 361 -21.92 2.20 -9.93
CA THR A 361 -20.68 1.56 -10.34
C THR A 361 -20.95 0.40 -11.28
N LEU A 362 -20.33 0.43 -12.45
CA LEU A 362 -20.27 -0.67 -13.39
C LEU A 362 -18.81 -0.96 -13.74
N ASP A 363 -18.29 -2.13 -13.33
CA ASP A 363 -16.99 -2.61 -13.75
C ASP A 363 -17.11 -4.04 -14.31
N VAL A 364 -16.89 -4.17 -15.61
CA VAL A 364 -16.87 -5.45 -16.32
C VAL A 364 -15.58 -5.60 -17.15
N SER A 365 -14.51 -4.97 -16.70
CA SER A 365 -13.21 -5.00 -17.36
C SER A 365 -12.61 -6.43 -17.40
N ASP A 366 -11.61 -6.60 -18.26
CA ASP A 366 -10.83 -7.83 -18.35
C ASP A 366 -11.70 -9.10 -18.51
N CYS A 367 -12.71 -9.00 -19.42
CA CYS A 367 -13.60 -10.07 -19.84
C CYS A 367 -13.53 -10.27 -21.36
N ASN A 368 -14.43 -11.08 -21.91
CA ASN A 368 -14.57 -11.27 -23.37
C ASN A 368 -15.90 -10.70 -23.90
N LEU A 369 -16.40 -9.63 -23.25
CA LEU A 369 -17.67 -9.00 -23.58
C LEU A 369 -17.58 -8.24 -24.91
N SER A 370 -18.70 -8.14 -25.60
CA SER A 370 -18.84 -7.52 -26.93
C SER A 370 -20.15 -6.73 -27.02
N GLY A 371 -20.51 -6.34 -28.24
CA GLY A 371 -21.75 -5.58 -28.47
C GLY A 371 -21.58 -4.08 -28.20
N ARG A 372 -22.70 -3.37 -28.04
CA ARG A 372 -22.72 -1.93 -27.80
C ARG A 372 -22.79 -1.61 -26.31
N VAL A 373 -22.28 -0.45 -25.94
CA VAL A 373 -22.49 0.12 -24.59
C VAL A 373 -23.98 0.47 -24.44
N PRO A 374 -24.70 0.01 -23.40
CA PRO A 374 -26.11 0.27 -23.19
C PRO A 374 -26.42 1.76 -23.04
N GLU A 375 -27.56 2.21 -23.64
CA GLU A 375 -27.97 3.62 -23.66
C GLU A 375 -28.45 4.14 -22.29
N PHE A 376 -28.91 3.23 -21.41
CA PHE A 376 -29.63 3.59 -20.18
C PHE A 376 -28.73 3.62 -18.93
N LEU A 377 -27.43 3.35 -19.04
CA LEU A 377 -26.53 3.21 -17.89
C LEU A 377 -26.61 4.40 -16.90
N CYS A 378 -26.84 5.61 -17.38
CA CYS A 378 -26.98 6.79 -16.53
C CYS A 378 -28.39 7.40 -16.57
N GLN A 379 -29.43 6.59 -16.77
CA GLN A 379 -30.83 7.07 -16.86
C GLN A 379 -31.27 7.70 -15.53
N SER A 380 -30.86 7.16 -14.41
CA SER A 380 -31.14 7.70 -13.08
C SER A 380 -30.32 8.94 -12.72
N GLY A 381 -29.26 9.24 -13.49
CA GLY A 381 -28.30 10.30 -13.17
C GLY A 381 -27.41 9.99 -11.98
N ALA A 382 -27.21 8.71 -11.60
CA ALA A 382 -26.45 8.30 -10.43
C ALA A 382 -25.05 7.69 -10.77
N LEU A 383 -24.79 7.37 -12.06
CA LEU A 383 -23.56 6.66 -12.45
C LEU A 383 -22.31 7.52 -12.19
N GLU A 384 -21.40 6.97 -11.36
CA GLU A 384 -20.14 7.59 -10.99
C GLU A 384 -18.93 6.91 -11.65
N GLU A 385 -18.96 5.56 -11.72
CA GLU A 385 -17.86 4.78 -12.29
C GLU A 385 -18.33 3.90 -13.44
N LEU A 386 -17.67 4.03 -14.59
CA LEU A 386 -17.88 3.22 -15.77
C LEU A 386 -16.54 2.65 -16.24
N VAL A 387 -16.31 1.36 -16.01
CA VAL A 387 -15.08 0.65 -16.35
C VAL A 387 -15.39 -0.55 -17.23
N LEU A 388 -15.02 -0.45 -18.52
CA LEU A 388 -15.27 -1.46 -19.55
C LEU A 388 -13.97 -1.92 -20.24
N LEU A 389 -12.81 -1.58 -19.69
CA LEU A 389 -11.51 -1.78 -20.37
C LEU A 389 -11.24 -3.27 -20.69
N ASN A 390 -10.36 -3.51 -21.68
CA ASN A 390 -9.92 -4.84 -22.09
C ASN A 390 -11.08 -5.81 -22.43
N ASN A 391 -11.93 -5.39 -23.35
CA ASN A 391 -13.05 -6.16 -23.87
C ASN A 391 -13.13 -6.03 -25.42
N ALA A 392 -14.24 -6.44 -26.02
CA ALA A 392 -14.50 -6.30 -27.44
C ALA A 392 -15.76 -5.43 -27.73
N PHE A 393 -16.07 -4.47 -26.82
CA PHE A 393 -17.19 -3.53 -27.07
C PHE A 393 -16.98 -2.74 -28.33
N SER A 394 -18.05 -2.47 -29.06
CA SER A 394 -18.04 -1.77 -30.35
C SER A 394 -19.17 -0.76 -30.45
N GLY A 395 -19.14 0.11 -31.46
CA GLY A 395 -20.10 1.17 -31.61
C GLY A 395 -19.67 2.49 -30.98
N PRO A 396 -20.49 3.54 -31.10
CA PRO A 396 -20.22 4.87 -30.54
C PRO A 396 -20.52 4.90 -29.02
N ILE A 397 -19.96 5.89 -28.32
CA ILE A 397 -20.38 6.24 -26.96
C ILE A 397 -21.86 6.73 -27.02
N PRO A 398 -22.76 6.17 -26.20
CA PRO A 398 -24.14 6.61 -26.14
C PRO A 398 -24.28 8.09 -25.77
N VAL A 399 -25.11 8.84 -26.48
CA VAL A 399 -25.30 10.30 -26.24
C VAL A 399 -25.82 10.57 -24.82
N ASN A 400 -26.59 9.64 -24.24
CA ASN A 400 -27.08 9.78 -22.88
C ASN A 400 -25.94 9.81 -21.82
N LEU A 401 -24.82 9.14 -22.06
CA LEU A 401 -23.65 9.21 -21.17
C LEU A 401 -23.02 10.62 -21.18
N ALA A 402 -23.10 11.37 -22.26
CA ALA A 402 -22.62 12.74 -22.31
C ALA A 402 -23.40 13.71 -21.39
N LYS A 403 -24.60 13.32 -20.98
CA LYS A 403 -25.44 14.06 -20.01
C LYS A 403 -25.24 13.62 -18.56
N CYS A 404 -24.41 12.62 -18.34
CA CYS A 404 -24.20 11.99 -17.04
C CYS A 404 -23.23 12.83 -16.17
N ARG A 405 -23.73 13.84 -15.49
CA ARG A 405 -22.92 14.82 -14.75
C ARG A 405 -22.29 14.27 -13.45
N THR A 406 -22.70 13.08 -13.02
CA THR A 406 -22.19 12.36 -11.85
C THR A 406 -20.95 11.53 -12.15
N LEU A 407 -20.67 11.23 -13.43
CA LEU A 407 -19.49 10.45 -13.81
C LEU A 407 -18.20 11.07 -13.27
N ARG A 408 -17.41 10.24 -12.61
CA ARG A 408 -16.15 10.59 -11.99
C ARG A 408 -14.97 9.83 -12.61
N ARG A 409 -15.17 8.55 -12.92
CA ARG A 409 -14.14 7.66 -13.45
C ARG A 409 -14.69 6.94 -14.69
N VAL A 410 -14.06 7.16 -15.85
CA VAL A 410 -14.45 6.54 -17.11
C VAL A 410 -13.26 5.85 -17.72
N ARG A 411 -13.32 4.51 -17.89
CA ARG A 411 -12.29 3.71 -18.51
C ARG A 411 -12.88 2.80 -19.58
N LEU A 412 -12.70 3.18 -20.83
CA LEU A 412 -13.18 2.47 -22.01
C LEU A 412 -12.03 1.88 -22.85
N SER A 413 -10.82 1.92 -22.34
CA SER A 413 -9.59 1.57 -23.05
C SER A 413 -9.56 0.12 -23.52
N SER A 414 -8.77 -0.13 -24.59
CA SER A 414 -8.56 -1.46 -25.18
C SER A 414 -9.86 -2.17 -25.55
N ASN A 415 -10.64 -1.51 -26.41
CA ASN A 415 -11.89 -2.01 -27.00
C ASN A 415 -11.90 -1.81 -28.52
N ARG A 416 -13.07 -1.95 -29.14
CA ARG A 416 -13.32 -1.71 -30.57
C ARG A 416 -14.33 -0.58 -30.77
N LEU A 417 -14.41 0.35 -29.82
CA LEU A 417 -15.31 1.51 -29.89
C LEU A 417 -14.88 2.46 -31.02
N TYR A 418 -15.83 3.08 -31.68
CA TYR A 418 -15.56 3.96 -32.83
C TYR A 418 -16.56 5.12 -32.91
N GLY A 419 -16.32 6.03 -33.86
CA GLY A 419 -17.12 7.22 -34.07
C GLY A 419 -16.63 8.40 -33.27
N GLU A 420 -17.32 9.52 -33.36
CA GLU A 420 -16.96 10.73 -32.62
C GLU A 420 -17.42 10.63 -31.16
N VAL A 421 -16.58 11.13 -30.25
CA VAL A 421 -16.96 11.27 -28.83
C VAL A 421 -17.93 12.46 -28.74
N PRO A 422 -19.14 12.28 -28.14
CA PRO A 422 -20.11 13.38 -28.02
C PRO A 422 -19.48 14.61 -27.36
N ALA A 423 -19.76 15.80 -27.89
CA ALA A 423 -19.09 17.05 -27.49
C ALA A 423 -19.20 17.34 -26.00
N GLU A 424 -20.37 17.12 -25.40
CA GLU A 424 -20.64 17.33 -23.97
C GLU A 424 -19.93 16.33 -23.08
N PHE A 425 -19.56 15.14 -23.61
CA PHE A 425 -18.84 14.12 -22.85
C PHE A 425 -17.45 14.58 -22.41
N TRP A 426 -16.79 15.41 -23.26
CA TRP A 426 -15.51 16.00 -22.93
C TRP A 426 -15.57 16.97 -21.75
N GLY A 427 -16.74 17.60 -21.51
CA GLY A 427 -16.93 18.61 -20.47
C GLY A 427 -17.61 18.13 -19.19
N LEU A 428 -17.62 16.83 -18.92
CA LEU A 428 -18.25 16.28 -17.72
C LEU A 428 -17.57 16.78 -16.44
N PRO A 429 -18.29 17.47 -15.54
CA PRO A 429 -17.67 18.33 -14.51
C PRO A 429 -17.02 17.54 -13.36
N GLN A 430 -17.43 16.31 -13.13
CA GLN A 430 -16.93 15.49 -12.00
C GLN A 430 -15.85 14.50 -12.43
N VAL A 431 -15.63 14.32 -13.74
CA VAL A 431 -14.67 13.34 -14.25
C VAL A 431 -13.25 13.77 -13.87
N TYR A 432 -12.55 12.91 -13.11
CA TYR A 432 -11.13 13.09 -12.80
C TYR A 432 -10.22 12.18 -13.65
N LEU A 433 -10.75 11.07 -14.18
CA LEU A 433 -10.03 10.16 -15.07
C LEU A 433 -10.89 9.81 -16.29
N LEU A 434 -10.38 10.15 -17.48
CA LEU A 434 -10.95 9.78 -18.76
C LEU A 434 -9.95 8.97 -19.57
N ASP A 435 -10.20 7.66 -19.73
CA ASP A 435 -9.33 6.70 -20.41
C ASP A 435 -10.06 6.07 -21.61
N LEU A 436 -9.73 6.55 -22.80
CA LEU A 436 -10.24 6.08 -24.09
C LEU A 436 -9.16 5.36 -24.93
N TYR A 437 -7.99 5.09 -24.35
CA TYR A 437 -6.82 4.50 -25.00
C TYR A 437 -7.16 3.26 -25.85
N GLY A 438 -6.51 3.11 -27.01
CA GLY A 438 -6.55 1.86 -27.78
C GLY A 438 -7.94 1.49 -28.29
N ASN A 439 -8.62 2.41 -28.94
CA ASN A 439 -9.90 2.24 -29.63
C ASN A 439 -9.82 2.73 -31.09
N ALA A 440 -10.95 2.98 -31.73
CA ALA A 440 -11.04 3.55 -33.06
C ALA A 440 -11.88 4.86 -33.07
N PHE A 441 -11.83 5.62 -31.95
CA PHE A 441 -12.50 6.92 -31.87
C PHE A 441 -11.90 7.93 -32.86
N SER A 442 -12.72 8.79 -33.40
CA SER A 442 -12.38 9.80 -34.40
C SER A 442 -12.97 11.17 -34.05
N GLY A 443 -12.76 12.15 -34.90
CA GLY A 443 -13.24 13.52 -34.71
C GLY A 443 -12.29 14.33 -33.82
N ASN A 444 -12.74 15.52 -33.41
CA ASN A 444 -11.92 16.50 -32.72
C ASN A 444 -12.09 16.41 -31.18
N ILE A 445 -11.07 16.83 -30.42
CA ILE A 445 -11.23 17.15 -29.00
C ILE A 445 -12.13 18.37 -28.90
N SER A 446 -13.30 18.24 -28.22
CA SER A 446 -14.27 19.34 -28.14
C SER A 446 -13.77 20.50 -27.28
N HIS A 447 -14.08 21.74 -27.73
CA HIS A 447 -13.85 22.95 -26.92
C HIS A 447 -14.58 22.89 -25.55
N LEU A 448 -15.68 22.12 -25.44
CA LEU A 448 -16.41 21.95 -24.17
C LEU A 448 -15.61 21.28 -23.08
N ILE A 449 -14.39 20.78 -23.36
CA ILE A 449 -13.46 20.19 -22.39
C ILE A 449 -13.17 21.13 -21.20
N TYR A 450 -13.33 22.46 -21.38
CA TYR A 450 -13.21 23.44 -20.30
C TYR A 450 -14.13 23.15 -19.09
N GLY A 451 -15.22 22.39 -19.31
CA GLY A 451 -16.16 21.99 -18.27
C GLY A 451 -15.61 20.93 -17.33
N ALA A 452 -14.62 20.14 -17.76
CA ALA A 452 -14.04 19.04 -16.98
C ALA A 452 -13.00 19.52 -15.94
N ARG A 453 -13.42 20.36 -15.03
CA ARG A 453 -12.54 21.08 -14.08
C ARG A 453 -11.79 20.18 -13.09
N ASN A 454 -12.25 18.95 -12.89
CA ASN A 454 -11.65 17.97 -11.98
C ASN A 454 -10.72 16.98 -12.70
N LEU A 455 -10.58 17.09 -14.04
CA LEU A 455 -9.83 16.14 -14.84
C LEU A 455 -8.33 16.18 -14.47
N SER A 456 -7.84 15.07 -13.95
CA SER A 456 -6.43 14.88 -13.59
C SER A 456 -5.70 13.98 -14.59
N THR A 457 -6.40 13.03 -15.21
CA THR A 457 -5.81 12.09 -16.16
C THR A 457 -6.66 12.01 -17.42
N LEU A 458 -6.06 12.36 -18.55
CA LEU A 458 -6.65 12.25 -19.89
C LEU A 458 -5.81 11.30 -20.75
N LYS A 459 -6.36 10.13 -21.10
CA LYS A 459 -5.71 9.11 -21.96
C LYS A 459 -6.55 8.85 -23.21
N ILE A 460 -6.11 9.41 -24.33
CA ILE A 460 -6.76 9.27 -25.63
C ILE A 460 -5.84 8.64 -26.69
N SER A 461 -4.69 8.13 -26.27
CA SER A 461 -3.68 7.54 -27.16
C SER A 461 -4.21 6.38 -27.99
N LYS A 462 -3.56 6.12 -29.14
CA LYS A 462 -3.87 5.02 -30.08
C LYS A 462 -5.34 4.99 -30.49
N ASN A 463 -5.77 6.11 -31.07
CA ASN A 463 -7.07 6.31 -31.67
C ASN A 463 -6.91 6.97 -33.07
N ARG A 464 -7.96 7.62 -33.57
CA ARG A 464 -7.98 8.41 -34.83
C ARG A 464 -8.46 9.82 -34.56
N PHE A 465 -8.21 10.38 -33.39
CA PHE A 465 -8.55 11.78 -33.09
C PHE A 465 -7.76 12.70 -34.01
N SER A 466 -8.46 13.69 -34.59
CA SER A 466 -7.94 14.60 -35.59
C SER A 466 -8.20 16.07 -35.23
N GLY A 467 -7.75 17.00 -36.06
CA GLY A 467 -7.91 18.45 -35.81
C GLY A 467 -6.93 18.96 -34.78
N SER A 468 -7.08 20.21 -34.36
CA SER A 468 -6.17 20.87 -33.41
C SER A 468 -6.54 20.58 -31.97
N ILE A 469 -5.53 20.62 -31.08
CA ILE A 469 -5.75 20.63 -29.63
C ILE A 469 -6.41 21.98 -29.30
N PRO A 470 -7.62 22.00 -28.70
CA PRO A 470 -8.32 23.25 -28.43
C PRO A 470 -7.62 24.02 -27.30
N SER A 471 -7.63 25.37 -27.38
CA SER A 471 -7.04 26.25 -26.36
C SER A 471 -7.65 26.07 -24.98
N GLU A 472 -8.88 25.60 -24.91
CA GLU A 472 -9.65 25.33 -23.71
C GLU A 472 -9.05 24.22 -22.85
N VAL A 473 -8.17 23.37 -23.39
CA VAL A 473 -7.37 22.40 -22.61
C VAL A 473 -6.57 23.13 -21.54
N GLY A 474 -6.09 24.37 -21.80
CA GLY A 474 -5.37 25.18 -20.82
C GLY A 474 -6.16 25.57 -19.57
N SER A 475 -7.49 25.35 -19.55
CA SER A 475 -8.33 25.57 -18.36
C SER A 475 -8.35 24.40 -17.38
N LEU A 476 -7.77 23.27 -17.75
CA LEU A 476 -7.73 22.05 -16.92
C LEU A 476 -6.59 22.13 -15.89
N HIS A 477 -6.68 23.04 -14.94
CA HIS A 477 -5.59 23.31 -13.98
C HIS A 477 -5.25 22.13 -13.06
N THR A 478 -6.11 21.12 -12.99
CA THR A 478 -5.91 19.87 -12.23
C THR A 478 -5.27 18.76 -13.05
N LEU A 479 -5.00 18.99 -14.35
CA LEU A 479 -4.48 17.94 -15.23
C LEU A 479 -3.01 17.62 -14.88
N VAL A 480 -2.77 16.33 -14.61
CA VAL A 480 -1.47 15.76 -14.25
C VAL A 480 -0.90 14.93 -15.40
N GLU A 481 -1.75 14.16 -16.08
CA GLU A 481 -1.33 13.31 -17.20
C GLU A 481 -2.16 13.61 -18.45
N PHE A 482 -1.48 13.90 -19.57
CA PHE A 482 -2.09 14.02 -20.89
C PHE A 482 -1.37 13.11 -21.89
N TRP A 483 -2.01 12.00 -22.20
CA TRP A 483 -1.57 10.99 -23.16
C TRP A 483 -2.43 11.04 -24.40
N ALA A 484 -1.86 11.44 -25.55
CA ALA A 484 -2.56 11.52 -26.83
C ALA A 484 -1.71 11.02 -28.00
N ASP A 485 -0.69 10.19 -27.70
CA ASP A 485 0.18 9.60 -28.70
C ASP A 485 -0.57 8.70 -29.68
N GLY A 486 -0.06 8.58 -30.91
CA GLY A 486 -0.60 7.67 -31.90
C GLY A 486 -2.02 8.04 -32.35
N ASN A 487 -2.23 9.30 -32.73
CA ASN A 487 -3.46 9.86 -33.29
C ASN A 487 -3.18 10.63 -34.62
N GLU A 488 -4.17 11.35 -35.12
CA GLU A 488 -4.11 12.20 -36.31
C GLU A 488 -4.25 13.71 -35.93
N LEU A 489 -3.83 14.08 -34.72
CA LEU A 489 -3.91 15.46 -34.23
C LEU A 489 -2.96 16.35 -35.03
N SER A 490 -3.42 17.55 -35.40
CA SER A 490 -2.73 18.46 -36.30
C SER A 490 -2.78 19.92 -35.80
N GLY A 491 -2.17 20.83 -36.52
CA GLY A 491 -2.09 22.23 -36.13
C GLY A 491 -1.00 22.50 -35.09
N GLU A 492 -0.99 23.67 -34.49
CA GLU A 492 0.03 24.11 -33.56
C GLU A 492 -0.35 23.76 -32.11
N LEU A 493 0.68 23.61 -31.26
CA LEU A 493 0.47 23.50 -29.83
C LEU A 493 -0.12 24.81 -29.27
N PRO A 494 -1.31 24.81 -28.66
CA PRO A 494 -1.91 26.06 -28.17
C PRO A 494 -1.08 26.60 -27.00
N THR A 495 -0.79 27.91 -27.01
CA THR A 495 -0.07 28.59 -25.94
C THR A 495 -0.74 28.41 -24.58
N ALA A 496 -2.05 28.19 -24.54
CA ALA A 496 -2.82 27.95 -23.33
C ALA A 496 -2.39 26.67 -22.59
N ILE A 497 -1.70 25.72 -23.25
CA ILE A 497 -1.15 24.51 -22.61
C ILE A 497 -0.18 24.87 -21.46
N LEU A 498 0.47 26.04 -21.55
CA LEU A 498 1.39 26.57 -20.53
C LEU A 498 0.69 26.88 -19.19
N ASN A 499 -0.64 26.95 -19.17
CA ASN A 499 -1.44 27.15 -17.94
C ASN A 499 -1.60 25.87 -17.12
N LEU A 500 -1.17 24.69 -17.63
CA LEU A 500 -1.27 23.40 -16.97
C LEU A 500 -0.13 23.23 -15.95
N GLY A 501 -0.16 24.01 -14.87
CA GLY A 501 0.91 24.06 -13.89
C GLY A 501 1.14 22.77 -13.08
N GLN A 502 0.16 21.85 -13.09
CA GLN A 502 0.24 20.54 -12.40
C GLN A 502 0.64 19.40 -13.35
N LEU A 503 0.81 19.68 -14.66
CA LEU A 503 1.08 18.64 -15.65
C LEU A 503 2.47 18.03 -15.42
N GLU A 504 2.49 16.72 -15.22
CA GLU A 504 3.70 15.92 -15.05
C GLU A 504 4.10 15.20 -16.33
N ILE A 505 3.10 14.73 -17.11
CA ILE A 505 3.33 13.95 -18.33
C ILE A 505 2.56 14.56 -19.48
N LEU A 506 3.28 14.88 -20.56
CA LEU A 506 2.73 15.30 -21.85
C LEU A 506 3.30 14.39 -22.93
N ASP A 507 2.51 13.44 -23.41
CA ASP A 507 2.84 12.61 -24.59
C ASP A 507 1.89 12.89 -25.74
N LEU A 508 2.40 13.57 -26.76
CA LEU A 508 1.73 13.89 -28.03
C LEU A 508 2.47 13.27 -29.22
N SER A 509 3.31 12.27 -28.97
CA SER A 509 4.11 11.66 -30.02
C SER A 509 3.24 10.95 -31.06
N ASN A 510 3.81 10.70 -32.24
CA ASN A 510 3.14 10.01 -33.35
C ASN A 510 1.80 10.68 -33.75
N ASN A 511 1.86 11.97 -34.10
CA ASN A 511 0.76 12.81 -34.60
C ASN A 511 1.21 13.62 -35.80
N ASP A 512 0.36 14.57 -36.27
CA ASP A 512 0.64 15.48 -37.38
C ASP A 512 0.81 16.94 -36.92
N LEU A 513 1.20 17.16 -35.64
CA LEU A 513 1.36 18.48 -35.05
C LEU A 513 2.46 19.28 -35.73
N SER A 514 2.23 20.60 -35.92
CA SER A 514 3.11 21.54 -36.61
C SER A 514 3.41 22.77 -35.74
N GLY A 515 4.15 23.73 -36.29
CA GLY A 515 4.57 24.92 -35.53
C GLY A 515 5.72 24.65 -34.56
N GLY A 516 5.92 25.51 -33.59
CA GLY A 516 6.99 25.43 -32.60
C GLY A 516 6.48 25.03 -31.23
N ILE A 517 7.43 24.68 -30.32
CA ILE A 517 7.13 24.57 -28.90
C ILE A 517 6.87 25.99 -28.37
N PRO A 518 5.75 26.23 -27.67
CA PRO A 518 5.41 27.57 -27.18
C PRO A 518 6.47 28.13 -26.22
N MET A 519 6.84 29.41 -26.43
CA MET A 519 7.71 30.15 -25.52
C MET A 519 7.06 30.24 -24.14
N GLY A 520 7.86 30.14 -23.08
CA GLY A 520 7.35 30.16 -21.70
C GLY A 520 7.08 28.78 -21.08
N ILE A 521 7.50 27.70 -21.72
CA ILE A 521 7.33 26.31 -21.24
C ILE A 521 7.86 26.10 -19.82
N GLN A 522 8.79 26.92 -19.34
CA GLN A 522 9.29 26.90 -17.95
C GLN A 522 8.21 27.19 -16.89
N SER A 523 7.01 27.65 -17.28
CA SER A 523 5.87 27.79 -16.36
C SER A 523 5.31 26.45 -15.88
N MET A 524 5.53 25.38 -16.64
CA MET A 524 5.07 24.02 -16.35
C MET A 524 6.02 23.32 -15.38
N LYS A 525 6.10 23.81 -14.15
CA LYS A 525 7.13 23.43 -13.15
C LYS A 525 7.09 21.96 -12.73
N GLN A 526 6.00 21.25 -12.89
CA GLN A 526 5.83 19.85 -12.54
C GLN A 526 6.12 18.91 -13.72
N LEU A 527 6.40 19.45 -14.92
CA LEU A 527 6.59 18.65 -16.12
C LEU A 527 7.86 17.78 -16.00
N ASN A 528 7.62 16.47 -15.89
CA ASN A 528 8.63 15.43 -15.72
C ASN A 528 8.94 14.71 -17.05
N GLU A 529 7.89 14.52 -17.88
CA GLU A 529 8.00 13.86 -19.19
C GLU A 529 7.39 14.73 -20.28
N LEU A 530 8.19 15.03 -21.32
CA LEU A 530 7.79 15.69 -22.55
C LEU A 530 8.17 14.83 -23.74
N ASN A 531 7.17 14.23 -24.36
CA ASN A 531 7.31 13.43 -25.57
C ASN A 531 6.52 14.04 -26.73
N LEU A 532 7.23 14.61 -27.70
CA LEU A 532 6.67 15.20 -28.92
C LEU A 532 7.23 14.51 -30.18
N ALA A 533 7.79 13.31 -30.03
CA ALA A 533 8.45 12.58 -31.10
C ALA A 533 7.50 12.25 -32.27
N ASN A 534 8.06 12.15 -33.47
CA ASN A 534 7.34 11.76 -34.69
C ASN A 534 6.11 12.64 -34.94
N ASN A 535 6.40 13.94 -35.23
CA ASN A 535 5.46 14.99 -35.58
C ASN A 535 6.04 15.84 -36.73
N ARG A 536 5.41 16.95 -37.06
CA ARG A 536 5.89 17.96 -38.02
C ARG A 536 6.32 19.26 -37.36
N LEU A 537 6.68 19.22 -36.09
CA LEU A 537 7.07 20.38 -35.32
C LEU A 537 8.35 21.00 -35.90
N SER A 538 8.47 22.32 -35.84
CA SER A 538 9.52 23.07 -36.49
C SER A 538 10.00 24.24 -35.61
N GLY A 539 10.92 25.06 -36.14
CA GLY A 539 11.51 26.17 -35.41
C GLY A 539 12.65 25.74 -34.51
N HIS A 540 13.00 26.58 -33.54
CA HIS A 540 14.09 26.30 -32.62
C HIS A 540 13.57 25.60 -31.35
N ILE A 541 14.39 24.75 -30.75
CA ILE A 541 14.12 24.21 -29.41
C ILE A 541 14.30 25.37 -28.42
N PRO A 542 13.26 25.74 -27.64
CA PRO A 542 13.37 26.86 -26.70
C PRO A 542 14.40 26.61 -25.57
N ASP A 543 15.22 27.64 -25.27
CA ASP A 543 16.17 27.59 -24.15
C ASP A 543 15.48 27.35 -22.79
N GLU A 544 14.23 27.77 -22.66
CA GLU A 544 13.39 27.65 -21.47
C GLU A 544 13.14 26.22 -21.06
N ILE A 545 13.24 25.24 -21.96
CA ILE A 545 13.12 23.81 -21.59
C ILE A 545 14.19 23.43 -20.58
N GLY A 546 15.42 23.98 -20.72
CA GLY A 546 16.51 23.73 -19.77
C GLY A 546 16.28 24.31 -18.37
N ASN A 547 15.23 25.10 -18.18
CA ASN A 547 14.84 25.70 -16.89
C ASN A 547 13.69 24.95 -16.19
N LEU A 548 13.23 23.82 -16.74
CA LEU A 548 12.23 22.97 -16.12
C LEU A 548 12.87 22.18 -14.95
N PRO A 549 12.39 22.36 -13.70
CA PRO A 549 13.14 21.88 -12.53
C PRO A 549 13.15 20.36 -12.36
N VAL A 550 12.13 19.67 -12.90
CA VAL A 550 11.92 18.23 -12.68
C VAL A 550 11.91 17.40 -13.98
N LEU A 551 12.11 18.03 -15.15
CA LEU A 551 12.09 17.31 -16.42
C LEU A 551 13.22 16.28 -16.47
N ASN A 552 12.85 15.01 -16.66
CA ASN A 552 13.80 13.89 -16.76
C ASN A 552 13.68 13.06 -18.04
N TYR A 553 12.59 13.20 -18.78
CA TYR A 553 12.35 12.54 -20.06
C TYR A 553 12.03 13.60 -21.12
N LEU A 554 12.88 13.70 -22.16
CA LEU A 554 12.68 14.61 -23.29
C LEU A 554 12.90 13.85 -24.60
N ASP A 555 11.83 13.66 -25.38
CA ASP A 555 11.89 13.10 -26.73
C ASP A 555 11.26 14.06 -27.74
N LEU A 556 12.08 14.69 -28.58
CA LEU A 556 11.69 15.56 -29.67
C LEU A 556 12.09 14.98 -31.03
N SER A 557 12.44 13.70 -31.09
CA SER A 557 12.97 13.04 -32.29
C SER A 557 11.95 13.00 -33.43
N GLN A 558 12.43 12.81 -34.64
CA GLN A 558 11.61 12.68 -35.84
C GLN A 558 10.64 13.87 -36.02
N ASN A 559 11.21 15.08 -36.06
CA ASN A 559 10.52 16.35 -36.28
C ASN A 559 11.31 17.23 -37.28
N ASN A 560 10.91 18.49 -37.47
CA ASN A 560 11.57 19.45 -38.33
C ASN A 560 12.26 20.57 -37.53
N PHE A 561 12.66 20.30 -36.26
CA PHE A 561 13.36 21.29 -35.44
C PHE A 561 14.71 21.68 -36.05
N SER A 562 15.03 22.99 -36.01
CA SER A 562 16.20 23.58 -36.63
C SER A 562 17.00 24.44 -35.62
N GLY A 563 18.16 24.95 -36.06
CA GLY A 563 19.03 25.74 -35.18
C GLY A 563 19.90 24.91 -34.28
N GLY A 564 20.52 25.53 -33.28
CA GLY A 564 21.41 24.87 -32.34
C GLY A 564 20.70 24.16 -31.22
N ILE A 565 21.40 23.21 -30.59
CA ILE A 565 20.93 22.58 -29.35
C ILE A 565 21.11 23.56 -28.20
N PRO A 566 20.07 23.91 -27.44
CA PRO A 566 20.16 24.84 -26.32
C PRO A 566 21.16 24.36 -25.26
N LEU A 567 22.11 25.26 -24.89
CA LEU A 567 23.10 24.95 -23.82
C LEU A 567 22.40 24.73 -22.46
N SER A 568 21.28 25.37 -22.24
CA SER A 568 20.45 25.23 -21.03
C SER A 568 20.01 23.80 -20.76
N LEU A 569 19.87 22.95 -21.80
CA LEU A 569 19.51 21.54 -21.62
C LEU A 569 20.51 20.76 -20.76
N GLN A 570 21.77 21.24 -20.65
CA GLN A 570 22.78 20.65 -19.78
C GLN A 570 22.45 20.82 -18.28
N ASN A 571 21.55 21.73 -17.91
CA ASN A 571 21.10 21.94 -16.53
C ASN A 571 20.14 20.83 -16.07
N LEU A 572 19.54 20.11 -17.02
CA LEU A 572 18.57 19.05 -16.75
C LEU A 572 19.26 17.74 -16.36
N LYS A 573 18.61 17.00 -15.46
CA LYS A 573 19.03 15.64 -15.08
C LYS A 573 18.23 14.60 -15.87
N LEU A 574 18.43 14.60 -17.20
CA LEU A 574 17.65 13.76 -18.09
C LEU A 574 18.03 12.27 -17.96
N ASN A 575 17.04 11.42 -17.72
CA ASN A 575 17.16 9.97 -17.85
C ASN A 575 17.09 9.53 -19.31
N LYS A 576 16.31 10.25 -20.13
CA LYS A 576 16.23 10.05 -21.56
C LYS A 576 16.23 11.41 -22.28
N LEU A 577 17.14 11.53 -23.23
CA LEU A 577 17.18 12.61 -24.18
C LEU A 577 17.17 12.00 -25.58
N ASN A 578 16.27 12.43 -26.45
CA ASN A 578 16.26 12.05 -27.86
C ASN A 578 15.88 13.24 -28.75
N LEU A 579 16.83 13.71 -29.52
CA LEU A 579 16.68 14.79 -30.50
C LEU A 579 16.99 14.30 -31.93
N SER A 580 17.04 12.97 -32.12
CA SER A 580 17.44 12.35 -33.39
C SER A 580 16.45 12.68 -34.53
N SER A 581 16.93 12.60 -35.76
CA SER A 581 16.10 12.80 -36.97
C SER A 581 15.37 14.14 -36.97
N ASN A 582 16.13 15.23 -36.86
CA ASN A 582 15.71 16.64 -37.01
C ASN A 582 16.62 17.39 -38.00
N MET A 583 16.46 18.71 -38.10
CA MET A 583 17.31 19.59 -38.90
C MET A 583 18.25 20.46 -38.03
N LEU A 584 18.69 19.93 -36.90
CA LEU A 584 19.54 20.66 -35.96
C LEU A 584 20.94 20.90 -36.53
N THR A 585 21.55 22.03 -36.15
CA THR A 585 22.82 22.47 -36.65
C THR A 585 23.73 22.98 -35.52
N GLY A 586 25.04 23.09 -35.79
CA GLY A 586 26.02 23.60 -34.83
C GLY A 586 26.61 22.53 -33.94
N ASP A 587 27.19 22.94 -32.81
CA ASP A 587 27.95 22.05 -31.96
C ASP A 587 27.04 21.32 -30.95
N ILE A 588 27.32 20.05 -30.68
CA ILE A 588 26.68 19.31 -29.61
C ILE A 588 27.23 19.84 -28.28
N PRO A 589 26.35 20.23 -27.30
CA PRO A 589 26.83 20.71 -26.00
C PRO A 589 27.76 19.71 -25.30
N PRO A 590 28.84 20.18 -24.65
CA PRO A 590 29.89 19.30 -24.12
C PRO A 590 29.41 18.15 -23.25
N LEU A 591 28.41 18.36 -22.42
CA LEU A 591 27.84 17.30 -21.57
C LEU A 591 27.24 16.13 -22.39
N PHE A 592 26.72 16.43 -23.58
CA PHE A 592 26.06 15.45 -24.44
C PHE A 592 27.01 14.88 -25.50
N ALA A 593 28.24 15.40 -25.62
CA ALA A 593 29.26 14.87 -26.52
C ALA A 593 29.79 13.48 -26.10
N SER A 594 29.43 13.01 -24.85
CA SER A 594 29.79 11.68 -24.36
C SER A 594 29.05 10.58 -25.12
N GLY A 595 29.69 9.41 -25.28
CA GLY A 595 29.15 8.27 -26.04
C GLY A 595 27.77 7.76 -25.60
N VAL A 596 27.34 8.10 -24.39
CA VAL A 596 26.02 7.72 -23.85
C VAL A 596 24.85 8.35 -24.64
N TYR A 597 25.04 9.58 -25.12
CA TYR A 597 23.99 10.31 -25.86
C TYR A 597 24.15 10.24 -27.38
N ARG A 598 25.08 9.43 -27.91
CA ARG A 598 25.41 9.40 -29.34
C ARG A 598 24.18 9.16 -30.21
N ASP A 599 23.31 8.22 -29.79
CA ASP A 599 22.10 7.87 -30.58
C ASP A 599 21.01 8.96 -30.49
N SER A 600 21.08 9.81 -29.46
CA SER A 600 20.12 10.91 -29.23
C SER A 600 20.17 12.01 -30.29
N PHE A 601 21.22 12.07 -31.10
CA PHE A 601 21.46 13.13 -32.08
C PHE A 601 21.59 12.60 -33.51
N LEU A 602 21.47 11.28 -33.73
CA LEU A 602 21.55 10.68 -35.08
C LEU A 602 20.51 11.28 -36.03
N GLY A 603 20.88 11.40 -37.31
CA GLY A 603 19.96 11.91 -38.31
C GLY A 603 19.85 13.42 -38.37
N ASN A 604 20.73 14.18 -37.67
CA ASN A 604 20.87 15.63 -37.78
C ASN A 604 22.14 15.95 -38.57
N SER A 605 22.05 16.15 -39.86
CA SER A 605 23.20 16.30 -40.76
C SER A 605 24.05 17.58 -40.54
N GLY A 606 23.48 18.54 -39.77
CA GLY A 606 24.14 19.84 -39.48
C GLY A 606 24.84 19.88 -38.12
N LEU A 607 24.84 18.80 -37.33
CA LEU A 607 25.49 18.76 -36.01
C LEU A 607 26.97 18.34 -36.13
N CYS A 608 27.83 18.99 -35.34
CA CYS A 608 29.25 18.70 -35.26
C CYS A 608 29.67 18.25 -33.86
N ILE A 609 30.62 17.29 -33.76
CA ILE A 609 31.27 16.93 -32.49
C ILE A 609 32.60 17.74 -32.44
N SER A 610 32.78 18.57 -31.43
CA SER A 610 33.89 19.55 -31.30
C SER A 610 35.29 18.94 -31.26
N ASP A 611 35.48 17.62 -31.10
CA ASP A 611 36.77 16.96 -31.00
C ASP A 611 37.40 16.52 -32.34
N SER A 612 36.67 16.56 -33.43
CA SER A 612 37.20 16.28 -34.76
C SER A 612 37.16 17.54 -35.63
N GLY A 613 38.18 18.37 -35.55
CA GLY A 613 38.31 19.66 -36.19
C GLY A 613 38.04 19.73 -37.72
N SER A 614 36.83 19.43 -38.15
CA SER A 614 36.39 19.58 -39.54
C SER A 614 34.92 19.87 -39.65
N CYS A 615 34.48 21.08 -39.28
CA CYS A 615 33.28 21.67 -39.84
C CYS A 615 33.63 22.39 -41.12
N ASN A 616 33.43 21.73 -42.26
CA ASN A 616 33.74 22.32 -43.55
C ASN A 616 32.64 23.33 -43.99
N ARG A 617 32.85 24.63 -43.74
CA ARG A 617 32.15 25.72 -44.41
C ARG A 617 32.68 25.85 -45.83
N GLY A 618 32.05 25.24 -46.80
CA GLY A 618 32.48 25.30 -48.18
C GLY A 618 31.33 25.50 -49.14
N ALA A 619 31.05 26.76 -49.49
CA ALA A 619 30.27 27.11 -50.66
C ALA A 619 31.04 26.91 -51.96
N GLY A 620 30.52 26.13 -52.84
CA GLY A 620 30.51 26.31 -54.31
C GLY A 620 31.76 26.23 -55.10
N LYS A 621 31.82 25.31 -56.01
CA LYS A 621 31.90 25.53 -57.46
C LYS A 621 31.88 24.17 -58.20
N ARG A 622 30.87 24.04 -59.05
CA ARG A 622 30.85 22.95 -60.05
C ARG A 622 32.03 23.02 -60.98
N SER A 623 32.75 21.91 -61.14
CA SER A 623 33.72 21.71 -62.23
C SER A 623 33.33 20.44 -63.01
N LEU A 624 33.16 20.64 -64.29
CA LEU A 624 32.78 19.69 -65.34
C LEU A 624 33.93 18.78 -65.76
N VAL A 625 34.43 17.90 -64.92
CA VAL A 625 35.40 16.87 -65.29
C VAL A 625 34.97 15.47 -64.87
N PHE A 626 33.78 15.29 -64.43
CA PHE A 626 33.29 14.09 -63.69
C PHE A 626 32.71 12.95 -64.56
N SER A 627 32.63 13.11 -65.92
CA SER A 627 31.91 12.10 -66.73
C SER A 627 32.75 10.91 -67.21
N TRP A 628 34.06 10.99 -67.25
CA TRP A 628 34.94 9.91 -67.74
C TRP A 628 35.52 9.03 -66.59
N VAL A 629 35.74 9.58 -65.44
CA VAL A 629 36.21 8.89 -64.24
C VAL A 629 35.10 7.97 -63.69
N LEU A 630 33.83 8.36 -63.87
CA LEU A 630 32.69 7.57 -63.31
C LEU A 630 32.49 6.22 -64.02
N LYS A 631 32.78 6.13 -65.35
CA LYS A 631 32.64 4.88 -66.12
C LYS A 631 33.73 3.86 -65.82
N SER A 632 34.95 4.28 -65.55
CA SER A 632 36.05 3.40 -65.12
C SER A 632 35.89 2.94 -63.66
N VAL A 633 35.28 3.75 -62.79
CA VAL A 633 35.00 3.38 -61.41
C VAL A 633 33.90 2.29 -61.31
N PHE A 634 32.90 2.33 -62.16
CA PHE A 634 31.85 1.31 -62.18
C PHE A 634 32.34 -0.07 -62.64
N VAL A 635 33.29 -0.15 -63.57
CA VAL A 635 33.88 -1.44 -63.96
C VAL A 635 34.79 -2.03 -62.90
N ILE A 636 35.56 -1.17 -62.19
CA ILE A 636 36.43 -1.58 -61.07
C ILE A 636 35.55 -1.92 -59.86
N ALA A 637 34.49 -1.16 -59.61
CA ALA A 637 33.53 -1.44 -58.53
C ALA A 637 32.80 -2.75 -58.77
N GLY A 638 32.48 -3.12 -60.02
CA GLY A 638 31.86 -4.40 -60.35
C GLY A 638 32.78 -5.60 -60.03
N ILE A 639 34.06 -5.47 -60.37
CA ILE A 639 35.07 -6.52 -60.05
C ILE A 639 35.32 -6.62 -58.55
N VAL A 640 35.46 -5.46 -57.88
CA VAL A 640 35.64 -5.41 -56.41
C VAL A 640 34.39 -5.96 -55.68
N PHE A 641 33.20 -5.70 -56.25
CA PHE A 641 31.95 -6.19 -55.68
C PHE A 641 31.84 -7.72 -55.79
N LEU A 642 32.22 -8.33 -56.94
CA LEU A 642 32.25 -9.76 -57.12
C LEU A 642 33.30 -10.45 -56.23
N VAL A 643 34.48 -9.85 -56.10
CA VAL A 643 35.54 -10.32 -55.19
C VAL A 643 35.08 -10.16 -53.74
N GLY A 644 34.41 -9.03 -53.45
CA GLY A 644 33.80 -8.74 -52.12
C GLY A 644 32.72 -9.75 -51.76
N ILE A 645 31.84 -10.13 -52.71
CA ILE A 645 30.83 -11.20 -52.49
C ILE A 645 31.51 -12.55 -52.22
N ALA A 646 32.49 -12.94 -53.00
CA ALA A 646 33.24 -14.17 -52.78
C ALA A 646 33.94 -14.17 -51.40
N TRP A 647 34.60 -13.03 -51.05
CA TRP A 647 35.22 -12.86 -49.74
C TRP A 647 34.18 -12.81 -48.60
N PHE A 648 33.05 -12.15 -48.82
CA PHE A 648 31.93 -12.07 -47.87
C PHE A 648 31.31 -13.47 -47.64
N LEU A 649 31.12 -14.26 -48.70
CA LEU A 649 30.60 -15.63 -48.57
C LEU A 649 31.58 -16.56 -47.83
N LEU A 650 32.88 -16.38 -48.06
CA LEU A 650 33.93 -17.12 -47.33
C LEU A 650 34.02 -16.63 -45.86
N LYS A 651 33.90 -15.35 -45.62
CA LYS A 651 33.89 -14.75 -44.27
C LYS A 651 32.57 -15.03 -43.55
N TYR A 652 31.44 -15.07 -44.26
CA TYR A 652 30.12 -15.46 -43.73
C TYR A 652 30.11 -16.90 -43.26
N LYS A 653 30.74 -17.82 -44.01
CA LYS A 653 30.95 -19.20 -43.57
C LYS A 653 31.88 -19.29 -42.35
N ARG A 654 32.89 -18.45 -42.23
CA ARG A 654 33.74 -18.33 -41.00
C ARG A 654 33.01 -17.70 -39.85
N LEU A 655 32.22 -16.64 -40.09
CA LEU A 655 31.44 -15.94 -39.06
C LEU A 655 30.26 -16.79 -38.54
N LYS A 656 29.68 -17.65 -39.38
CA LYS A 656 28.66 -18.61 -38.95
C LYS A 656 29.20 -19.69 -38.01
N LYS A 657 30.53 -19.93 -38.05
CA LYS A 657 31.22 -20.80 -37.09
C LYS A 657 31.65 -20.09 -35.80
N MET A 658 31.70 -18.76 -35.80
CA MET A 658 32.04 -17.95 -34.62
C MET A 658 30.82 -17.30 -33.93
N LYS A 659 29.63 -17.30 -34.57
CA LYS A 659 28.38 -16.79 -33.96
C LYS A 659 27.64 -17.82 -33.09
N LYS A 660 28.35 -18.70 -32.38
CA LYS A 660 27.84 -19.32 -31.18
C LYS A 660 28.59 -18.72 -29.99
N GLY A 661 28.05 -17.61 -29.45
CA GLY A 661 28.49 -17.13 -28.16
C GLY A 661 28.86 -15.66 -28.00
N VAL A 662 28.10 -14.71 -28.55
CA VAL A 662 28.13 -13.33 -27.99
C VAL A 662 26.67 -12.86 -27.94
N ALA A 663 26.03 -13.02 -26.78
CA ALA A 663 24.79 -12.34 -26.47
C ALA A 663 25.10 -10.83 -26.33
N ILE A 664 24.33 -10.00 -27.02
CA ILE A 664 24.40 -8.54 -26.87
C ILE A 664 23.96 -8.23 -25.44
N THR A 665 24.89 -7.83 -24.58
CA THR A 665 24.62 -7.42 -23.21
C THR A 665 23.91 -6.08 -23.23
N LYS A 666 22.66 -6.01 -22.70
CA LYS A 666 21.94 -4.76 -22.56
C LYS A 666 22.12 -4.25 -21.12
N TRP A 667 22.94 -3.22 -20.95
CA TRP A 667 23.11 -2.50 -19.69
C TRP A 667 22.10 -1.36 -19.58
N THR A 668 21.58 -1.13 -18.37
CA THR A 668 20.75 0.03 -18.05
C THR A 668 21.46 0.82 -16.95
N SER A 669 21.78 2.08 -17.23
CA SER A 669 22.46 2.96 -16.30
C SER A 669 21.48 3.95 -15.68
N PHE A 670 21.58 4.18 -14.37
CA PHE A 670 20.76 5.12 -13.60
C PHE A 670 21.53 6.39 -13.22
N HIS A 671 22.85 6.39 -13.44
CA HIS A 671 23.76 7.49 -13.16
C HIS A 671 24.81 7.61 -14.25
N LYS A 672 25.46 8.76 -14.31
CA LYS A 672 26.62 8.94 -15.20
C LYS A 672 27.74 8.03 -14.72
N LEU A 673 28.07 7.01 -15.51
CA LEU A 673 29.12 6.06 -15.18
C LEU A 673 30.47 6.67 -15.58
N GLY A 674 31.43 6.65 -14.66
CA GLY A 674 32.84 6.99 -14.93
C GLY A 674 33.67 5.80 -15.43
N PHE A 675 33.05 4.66 -15.76
CA PHE A 675 33.70 3.40 -16.06
C PHE A 675 33.03 2.65 -17.22
N SER A 676 33.73 1.69 -17.81
CA SER A 676 33.26 0.86 -18.90
C SER A 676 32.63 -0.46 -18.36
N GLU A 677 31.60 -0.92 -19.04
CA GLU A 677 30.87 -2.17 -18.73
C GLU A 677 31.76 -3.42 -18.76
N PHE A 678 32.85 -3.37 -19.56
CA PHE A 678 33.80 -4.49 -19.70
C PHE A 678 34.66 -4.65 -18.43
N GLU A 679 34.98 -3.58 -17.74
CA GLU A 679 35.81 -3.60 -16.52
C GLU A 679 35.14 -4.40 -15.39
N ILE A 680 33.78 -4.42 -15.34
CA ILE A 680 33.03 -5.17 -14.34
C ILE A 680 33.07 -6.67 -14.63
N SER A 681 32.94 -7.06 -15.90
CA SER A 681 32.88 -8.48 -16.28
C SER A 681 34.14 -9.26 -15.97
N ASP A 682 35.28 -8.61 -16.08
CA ASP A 682 36.60 -9.22 -15.90
C ASP A 682 37.00 -9.37 -14.42
N CYS A 683 36.36 -8.63 -13.52
CA CYS A 683 36.68 -8.62 -12.08
C CYS A 683 35.78 -9.53 -11.22
N LEU A 684 34.85 -10.29 -11.79
CA LEU A 684 33.92 -11.16 -11.04
C LEU A 684 34.56 -12.52 -10.67
N GLU A 685 35.68 -12.48 -9.98
CA GLU A 685 36.40 -13.65 -9.49
C GLU A 685 36.03 -14.00 -8.04
N GLU A 686 36.20 -15.26 -7.65
CA GLU A 686 35.88 -15.74 -6.30
C GLU A 686 36.69 -15.03 -5.20
N ALA A 687 37.89 -14.54 -5.52
CA ALA A 687 38.76 -13.78 -4.62
C ALA A 687 38.19 -12.40 -4.24
N ASN A 688 37.31 -11.84 -5.07
CA ASN A 688 36.71 -10.52 -4.89
C ASN A 688 35.33 -10.57 -4.21
N VAL A 689 34.88 -11.75 -3.77
CA VAL A 689 33.59 -11.91 -3.08
C VAL A 689 33.64 -11.32 -1.67
N ILE A 690 32.78 -10.35 -1.41
CA ILE A 690 32.63 -9.68 -0.11
C ILE A 690 31.37 -10.08 0.65
N GLY A 691 30.41 -10.74 -0.04
CA GLY A 691 29.16 -11.20 0.58
C GLY A 691 28.53 -12.35 -0.20
N LYS A 692 27.89 -13.29 0.50
CA LYS A 692 27.11 -14.41 -0.06
C LYS A 692 25.77 -14.45 0.66
N GLY A 693 24.67 -14.44 -0.07
CA GLY A 693 23.32 -14.48 0.48
C GLY A 693 22.38 -15.32 -0.38
N ALA A 694 21.11 -15.43 0.05
CA ALA A 694 20.08 -16.19 -0.66
C ALA A 694 19.83 -15.66 -2.09
N SER A 695 19.94 -14.34 -2.29
CA SER A 695 19.72 -13.67 -3.57
C SER A 695 20.94 -13.75 -4.52
N GLY A 696 22.17 -14.02 -4.02
CA GLY A 696 23.35 -14.03 -4.87
C GLY A 696 24.68 -13.76 -4.17
N LYS A 697 25.71 -13.47 -4.97
CA LYS A 697 27.06 -13.11 -4.49
C LYS A 697 27.33 -11.64 -4.77
N VAL A 698 27.96 -10.94 -3.80
CA VAL A 698 28.40 -9.54 -3.95
C VAL A 698 29.92 -9.51 -4.09
N TYR A 699 30.40 -8.81 -5.11
CA TYR A 699 31.81 -8.67 -5.43
C TYR A 699 32.27 -7.23 -5.21
N LYS A 700 33.48 -7.04 -4.69
CA LYS A 700 34.17 -5.75 -4.68
C LYS A 700 34.95 -5.61 -5.98
N VAL A 701 34.68 -4.57 -6.74
CA VAL A 701 35.36 -4.27 -8.00
C VAL A 701 36.03 -2.89 -7.91
N VAL A 702 37.32 -2.87 -8.16
CA VAL A 702 38.09 -1.62 -8.25
C VAL A 702 38.25 -1.27 -9.74
N LEU A 703 37.75 -0.11 -10.13
CA LEU A 703 37.69 0.35 -11.51
C LEU A 703 39.02 1.00 -11.92
N SER A 704 39.27 1.14 -13.22
CA SER A 704 40.46 1.75 -13.77
C SER A 704 40.71 3.21 -13.35
N ASN A 705 39.61 3.92 -13.00
CA ASN A 705 39.67 5.32 -12.49
C ASN A 705 39.96 5.39 -10.97
N GLY A 706 40.15 4.24 -10.28
CA GLY A 706 40.40 4.17 -8.84
C GLY A 706 39.12 4.10 -7.99
N GLU A 707 37.92 4.30 -8.56
CA GLU A 707 36.67 4.14 -7.83
C GLU A 707 36.40 2.66 -7.52
N THR A 708 35.78 2.39 -6.37
CA THR A 708 35.38 1.06 -5.98
C THR A 708 33.86 0.93 -6.02
N VAL A 709 33.36 -0.15 -6.61
CA VAL A 709 31.93 -0.46 -6.68
C VAL A 709 31.64 -1.85 -6.12
N ALA A 710 30.40 -2.05 -5.67
CA ALA A 710 29.89 -3.35 -5.25
C ALA A 710 29.01 -3.93 -6.35
N VAL A 711 29.25 -5.17 -6.77
CA VAL A 711 28.52 -5.84 -7.85
C VAL A 711 27.81 -7.07 -7.30
N LYS A 712 26.48 -7.01 -7.24
CA LYS A 712 25.62 -8.14 -6.83
C LYS A 712 25.28 -8.97 -8.06
N LYS A 713 25.71 -10.23 -8.07
CA LYS A 713 25.39 -11.22 -9.10
C LYS A 713 24.36 -12.17 -8.54
N LEU A 714 23.15 -12.13 -9.12
CA LEU A 714 22.04 -12.97 -8.68
C LEU A 714 22.22 -14.42 -9.16
N HIS A 715 21.67 -15.38 -8.41
CA HIS A 715 21.72 -16.80 -8.75
C HIS A 715 20.83 -17.12 -9.95
N ASP A 716 21.35 -17.88 -10.93
CA ASP A 716 20.54 -18.52 -11.97
C ASP A 716 19.73 -19.65 -11.31
N ARG A 717 18.41 -19.51 -11.22
CA ARG A 717 17.53 -20.64 -10.96
C ARG A 717 17.49 -21.51 -12.20
N GLN A 718 18.33 -22.57 -12.24
CA GLN A 718 18.24 -23.60 -13.27
C GLN A 718 16.84 -24.23 -13.22
N LYS A 719 16.22 -24.34 -14.43
CA LYS A 719 15.05 -25.16 -14.68
C LYS A 719 15.29 -26.57 -14.13
N LYS A 720 14.68 -26.92 -13.00
CA LYS A 720 14.51 -28.29 -12.57
C LYS A 720 13.05 -28.67 -12.77
N ASP A 721 12.90 -29.72 -13.61
CA ASP A 721 11.74 -30.59 -13.80
C ASP A 721 10.45 -29.98 -14.37
N GLU A 722 10.32 -30.17 -15.70
CA GLU A 722 9.04 -30.31 -16.37
C GLU A 722 8.31 -31.51 -15.76
N ASN A 723 7.46 -31.30 -14.79
CA ASN A 723 6.24 -32.05 -14.46
C ASN A 723 5.75 -31.63 -13.09
N ASN A 724 4.87 -30.66 -13.05
CA ASN A 724 3.71 -30.41 -12.22
C ASN A 724 3.48 -28.92 -11.92
N PHE A 725 2.26 -28.52 -12.27
CA PHE A 725 1.56 -27.29 -11.88
C PHE A 725 2.17 -25.94 -12.32
N LYS A 726 1.64 -25.46 -13.43
CA LYS A 726 1.58 -24.02 -13.75
C LYS A 726 0.84 -23.29 -12.63
N SER A 727 1.57 -22.64 -11.75
CA SER A 727 1.05 -21.47 -10.99
C SER A 727 1.32 -20.25 -11.86
N VAL A 728 0.27 -19.68 -12.41
CA VAL A 728 0.24 -18.38 -13.08
C VAL A 728 0.32 -17.31 -12.00
N ASP A 729 1.13 -16.26 -12.28
CA ASP A 729 1.23 -14.98 -11.58
C ASP A 729 1.97 -14.92 -10.24
N SER A 730 3.30 -14.82 -10.33
CA SER A 730 4.12 -13.90 -9.52
C SER A 730 5.57 -13.92 -10.02
N ASP A 731 5.82 -13.48 -11.24
CA ASP A 731 7.18 -13.43 -11.79
C ASP A 731 7.64 -12.00 -12.11
N THR A 732 7.49 -11.09 -11.14
CA THR A 732 8.42 -9.97 -11.02
C THR A 732 9.54 -10.46 -10.10
N GLY A 733 10.62 -10.98 -10.70
CA GLY A 733 11.75 -11.49 -9.91
C GLY A 733 12.40 -10.40 -9.07
N GLU A 734 13.09 -10.76 -7.98
CA GLU A 734 13.84 -9.86 -7.08
C GLU A 734 14.68 -8.81 -7.83
N TYR A 735 15.23 -9.17 -8.98
CA TYR A 735 15.99 -8.27 -9.84
C TYR A 735 15.14 -7.11 -10.39
N GLU A 736 13.96 -7.42 -10.92
CA GLU A 736 13.07 -6.43 -11.53
C GLU A 736 12.54 -5.45 -10.47
N VAL A 737 12.17 -5.95 -9.31
CA VAL A 737 11.70 -5.14 -8.16
C VAL A 737 12.80 -4.19 -7.67
N GLU A 738 14.04 -4.69 -7.49
CA GLU A 738 15.16 -3.90 -7.01
C GLU A 738 15.58 -2.82 -8.02
N VAL A 739 15.56 -3.15 -9.31
CA VAL A 739 15.83 -2.23 -10.41
C VAL A 739 14.76 -1.14 -10.52
N GLU A 740 13.49 -1.52 -10.48
CA GLU A 740 12.38 -0.57 -10.58
C GLU A 740 12.37 0.39 -9.38
N THR A 741 12.64 -0.13 -8.19
CA THR A 741 12.63 0.66 -6.96
C THR A 741 13.83 1.60 -6.90
N LEU A 742 15.07 1.09 -6.90
CA LEU A 742 16.27 1.89 -6.75
C LEU A 742 16.61 2.75 -7.96
N GLY A 743 16.11 2.38 -9.14
CA GLY A 743 16.29 3.20 -10.35
C GLY A 743 15.68 4.60 -10.20
N LYS A 744 14.67 4.76 -9.38
CA LYS A 744 13.89 6.01 -9.17
C LYS A 744 14.29 6.77 -7.91
N ILE A 745 14.86 6.11 -6.91
CA ILE A 745 15.15 6.68 -5.59
C ILE A 745 16.47 7.45 -5.57
N ARG A 746 16.46 8.62 -4.91
CA ARG A 746 17.64 9.46 -4.67
C ARG A 746 17.57 10.05 -3.27
N HIS A 747 18.24 9.40 -2.31
CA HIS A 747 18.31 9.88 -0.93
C HIS A 747 19.69 9.58 -0.32
N LYS A 748 20.19 10.46 0.56
CA LYS A 748 21.52 10.33 1.19
C LYS A 748 21.67 9.04 2.01
N ASN A 749 20.61 8.57 2.63
CA ASN A 749 20.56 7.38 3.48
C ASN A 749 19.97 6.13 2.79
N ILE A 750 20.01 6.09 1.45
CA ILE A 750 19.64 4.91 0.64
C ILE A 750 20.79 4.60 -0.30
N VAL A 751 21.14 3.31 -0.42
CA VAL A 751 22.22 2.85 -1.28
C VAL A 751 21.95 3.19 -2.74
N ARG A 752 22.98 3.72 -3.43
CA ARG A 752 22.86 4.13 -4.83
C ARG A 752 23.09 2.96 -5.77
N LEU A 753 22.12 2.70 -6.64
CA LEU A 753 22.29 1.79 -7.78
C LEU A 753 22.85 2.58 -8.97
N TRP A 754 24.07 2.23 -9.43
CA TRP A 754 24.73 2.86 -10.57
C TRP A 754 24.16 2.38 -11.89
N CYS A 755 24.14 1.07 -12.09
CA CYS A 755 23.64 0.45 -13.31
C CYS A 755 23.26 -1.01 -13.07
N CYS A 756 22.58 -1.60 -14.04
CA CYS A 756 22.22 -3.02 -14.01
C CYS A 756 22.36 -3.67 -15.39
N CYS A 757 22.53 -5.01 -15.41
CA CYS A 757 22.64 -5.80 -16.61
C CYS A 757 21.76 -7.05 -16.51
N ASN A 758 20.95 -7.32 -17.55
CA ASN A 758 20.18 -8.53 -17.69
C ASN A 758 20.42 -9.13 -19.08
N THR A 759 21.07 -10.29 -19.13
CA THR A 759 21.40 -11.02 -20.38
C THR A 759 20.71 -12.36 -20.52
N GLY A 760 19.64 -12.59 -19.76
CA GLY A 760 18.97 -13.89 -19.71
C GLY A 760 19.73 -14.96 -18.90
N ASN A 761 21.03 -15.00 -18.97
CA ASN A 761 21.89 -15.94 -18.23
C ASN A 761 22.68 -15.25 -17.09
N ARG A 762 22.67 -13.92 -17.00
CA ARG A 762 23.38 -13.17 -15.96
C ARG A 762 22.60 -11.93 -15.60
N LYS A 763 22.21 -11.81 -14.32
CA LYS A 763 21.59 -10.63 -13.74
C LYS A 763 22.59 -9.98 -12.78
N LEU A 764 23.03 -8.75 -13.10
CA LEU A 764 24.02 -7.99 -12.33
C LEU A 764 23.43 -6.65 -11.90
N LEU A 765 23.69 -6.26 -10.66
CA LEU A 765 23.35 -4.96 -10.08
C LEU A 765 24.64 -4.31 -9.56
N VAL A 766 24.92 -3.07 -9.91
CA VAL A 766 26.14 -2.34 -9.56
C VAL A 766 25.80 -1.18 -8.64
N TYR A 767 26.34 -1.21 -7.43
CA TYR A 767 26.08 -0.23 -6.36
C TYR A 767 27.32 0.56 -5.98
N GLU A 768 27.11 1.67 -5.28
CA GLU A 768 28.18 2.30 -4.53
C GLU A 768 28.76 1.34 -3.49
N TYR A 769 30.09 1.39 -3.29
CA TYR A 769 30.76 0.52 -2.33
C TYR A 769 30.73 1.12 -0.93
N MET A 770 30.39 0.31 0.06
CA MET A 770 30.29 0.72 1.46
C MET A 770 31.44 0.08 2.26
N PRO A 771 32.49 0.84 2.60
CA PRO A 771 33.74 0.28 3.12
C PRO A 771 33.65 -0.35 4.50
N ASN A 772 32.71 0.12 5.35
CA ASN A 772 32.52 -0.42 6.69
C ASN A 772 31.51 -1.59 6.75
N GLY A 773 31.01 -2.07 5.59
CA GLY A 773 30.14 -3.24 5.50
C GLY A 773 28.75 -3.02 6.11
N SER A 774 28.14 -4.06 6.67
CA SER A 774 26.82 -3.96 7.29
C SER A 774 26.88 -3.66 8.80
N LEU A 775 25.85 -2.99 9.30
CA LEU A 775 25.69 -2.76 10.75
C LEU A 775 25.66 -4.09 11.53
N GLY A 776 24.97 -5.11 11.01
CA GLY A 776 24.87 -6.40 11.68
C GLY A 776 26.23 -7.10 11.83
N ASP A 777 27.05 -7.08 10.75
CA ASP A 777 28.39 -7.67 10.80
C ASP A 777 29.32 -6.94 11.78
N LEU A 778 29.18 -5.61 11.93
CA LEU A 778 29.96 -4.85 12.88
C LEU A 778 29.48 -5.02 14.33
N LEU A 779 28.17 -4.88 14.55
CA LEU A 779 27.58 -4.88 15.90
C LEU A 779 27.73 -6.23 16.60
N HIS A 780 27.63 -7.34 15.84
CA HIS A 780 27.68 -8.70 16.39
C HIS A 780 29.03 -9.39 16.20
N SER A 781 30.11 -8.63 15.97
CA SER A 781 31.48 -9.13 15.84
C SER A 781 32.40 -8.56 16.92
N ASN A 782 33.65 -9.05 16.96
CA ASN A 782 34.71 -8.51 17.84
C ASN A 782 35.05 -7.03 17.52
N LYS A 783 34.42 -6.44 16.50
CA LYS A 783 34.61 -5.03 16.12
C LYS A 783 33.50 -4.12 16.68
N SER A 784 32.58 -4.62 17.52
CA SER A 784 31.52 -3.84 18.18
C SER A 784 32.06 -2.60 18.92
N LYS A 785 33.29 -2.66 19.42
CA LYS A 785 34.00 -1.54 20.08
C LYS A 785 34.24 -0.31 19.18
N LEU A 786 34.13 -0.45 17.86
CA LEU A 786 34.20 0.68 16.92
C LEU A 786 32.90 1.50 16.88
N LEU A 787 31.82 0.95 17.46
CA LEU A 787 30.48 1.56 17.49
C LEU A 787 30.22 2.07 18.92
N ASP A 788 30.78 3.22 19.27
CA ASP A 788 30.41 3.95 20.48
C ASP A 788 28.97 4.48 20.42
N TRP A 789 28.43 4.96 21.53
CA TRP A 789 27.02 5.39 21.58
C TRP A 789 26.68 6.53 20.60
N PRO A 790 27.48 7.60 20.45
CA PRO A 790 27.24 8.63 19.43
C PRO A 790 27.14 8.08 18.01
N THR A 791 28.00 7.13 17.66
CA THR A 791 27.99 6.49 16.33
C THR A 791 26.75 5.61 16.16
N ARG A 792 26.36 4.81 17.17
CA ARG A 792 25.12 4.00 17.13
C ARG A 792 23.88 4.88 16.99
N PHE A 793 23.86 6.00 17.69
CA PHE A 793 22.75 6.97 17.59
C PHE A 793 22.66 7.63 16.21
N LYS A 794 23.81 8.04 15.65
CA LYS A 794 23.87 8.57 14.27
C LYS A 794 23.33 7.54 13.27
N ILE A 795 23.74 6.28 13.37
CA ILE A 795 23.27 5.19 12.52
C ILE A 795 21.75 5.03 12.65
N ALA A 796 21.19 5.07 13.87
CA ALA A 796 19.75 5.00 14.09
C ALA A 796 19.00 6.16 13.42
N LEU A 797 19.50 7.39 13.55
CA LEU A 797 18.89 8.57 12.93
C LEU A 797 18.96 8.52 11.40
N ASP A 798 20.13 8.20 10.84
CA ASP A 798 20.34 8.08 9.39
C ASP A 798 19.43 7.02 8.77
N ALA A 799 19.29 5.85 9.40
CA ALA A 799 18.40 4.79 8.94
C ALA A 799 16.91 5.20 9.05
N ALA A 800 16.54 5.90 10.13
CA ALA A 800 15.18 6.44 10.28
C ALA A 800 14.83 7.45 9.19
N GLU A 801 15.76 8.36 8.84
CA GLU A 801 15.56 9.33 7.76
C GLU A 801 15.40 8.63 6.41
N GLY A 802 16.18 7.57 6.13
CA GLY A 802 16.03 6.76 4.92
C GLY A 802 14.66 6.10 4.82
N LEU A 803 14.17 5.48 5.89
CA LEU A 803 12.84 4.86 5.95
C LEU A 803 11.72 5.91 5.89
N SER A 804 11.88 7.05 6.56
CA SER A 804 10.91 8.15 6.49
C SER A 804 10.73 8.65 5.06
N TYR A 805 11.82 8.78 4.31
CA TYR A 805 11.78 9.14 2.90
C TYR A 805 10.98 8.12 2.07
N LEU A 806 11.22 6.82 2.26
CA LEU A 806 10.50 5.75 1.54
C LEU A 806 8.99 5.79 1.81
N HIS A 807 8.59 5.98 3.07
CA HIS A 807 7.21 5.92 3.50
C HIS A 807 6.40 7.18 3.18
N HIS A 808 7.04 8.37 3.20
CA HIS A 808 6.30 9.64 3.22
C HIS A 808 6.69 10.63 2.12
N ASP A 809 7.91 10.52 1.57
CA ASP A 809 8.43 11.49 0.59
C ASP A 809 8.63 10.85 -0.79
N SER A 810 8.62 9.51 -0.88
CA SER A 810 8.56 8.79 -2.15
C SER A 810 7.14 8.78 -2.70
N VAL A 811 6.99 9.03 -3.99
CA VAL A 811 5.69 8.97 -4.68
C VAL A 811 5.80 7.99 -5.85
N PRO A 812 5.06 6.88 -5.79
CA PRO A 812 4.23 6.38 -4.68
C PRO A 812 5.06 5.91 -3.47
N PRO A 813 4.48 5.82 -2.26
CA PRO A 813 5.15 5.32 -1.07
C PRO A 813 5.69 3.90 -1.27
N ILE A 814 6.81 3.60 -0.62
CA ILE A 814 7.51 2.31 -0.75
C ILE A 814 7.67 1.69 0.63
N VAL A 815 7.27 0.43 0.78
CA VAL A 815 7.51 -0.39 1.97
C VAL A 815 8.66 -1.35 1.66
N HIS A 816 9.70 -1.36 2.50
CA HIS A 816 10.95 -2.10 2.27
C HIS A 816 10.80 -3.60 2.46
N ARG A 817 10.09 -4.04 3.52
CA ARG A 817 9.74 -5.43 3.85
C ARG A 817 10.87 -6.31 4.39
N ASP A 818 12.12 -5.88 4.32
CA ASP A 818 13.27 -6.62 4.89
C ASP A 818 14.25 -5.65 5.59
N VAL A 819 13.72 -4.81 6.47
CA VAL A 819 14.54 -3.93 7.32
C VAL A 819 15.22 -4.77 8.41
N LYS A 820 16.55 -4.78 8.39
CA LYS A 820 17.40 -5.50 9.38
C LYS A 820 18.80 -4.89 9.43
N SER A 821 19.55 -5.17 10.48
CA SER A 821 20.90 -4.63 10.65
C SER A 821 21.87 -5.02 9.52
N ASN A 822 21.69 -6.21 8.89
CA ASN A 822 22.52 -6.61 7.75
C ASN A 822 22.19 -5.86 6.43
N ASN A 823 21.02 -5.24 6.34
CA ASN A 823 20.61 -4.42 5.18
C ASN A 823 20.84 -2.91 5.42
N ILE A 824 21.45 -2.54 6.54
CA ILE A 824 21.93 -1.18 6.81
C ILE A 824 23.44 -1.18 6.61
N LEU A 825 23.89 -0.57 5.52
CA LEU A 825 25.30 -0.49 5.14
C LEU A 825 25.92 0.83 5.64
N LEU A 826 27.23 0.80 5.95
CA LEU A 826 27.94 1.91 6.56
C LEU A 826 29.04 2.44 5.61
N ASP A 827 29.01 3.74 5.36
CA ASP A 827 30.03 4.43 4.59
C ASP A 827 31.34 4.67 5.42
N GLU A 828 32.32 5.35 4.87
CA GLU A 828 33.61 5.59 5.53
C GLU A 828 33.50 6.39 6.83
N ASP A 829 32.49 7.23 6.99
CA ASP A 829 32.21 8.06 8.16
C ASP A 829 31.14 7.44 9.09
N PHE A 830 30.82 6.15 8.95
CA PHE A 830 29.75 5.43 9.63
C PHE A 830 28.36 6.06 9.38
N GLY A 831 28.15 6.75 8.26
CA GLY A 831 26.83 7.15 7.80
C GLY A 831 26.05 5.94 7.31
N ALA A 832 24.78 5.80 7.75
CA ALA A 832 23.97 4.63 7.42
C ALA A 832 23.18 4.80 6.13
N LYS A 833 23.16 3.73 5.31
CA LYS A 833 22.35 3.64 4.08
C LYS A 833 21.57 2.33 4.02
N ILE A 834 20.29 2.42 3.72
CA ILE A 834 19.40 1.26 3.54
C ILE A 834 19.68 0.61 2.19
N SER A 835 19.73 -0.72 2.16
CA SER A 835 20.07 -1.54 0.99
C SER A 835 19.16 -2.77 0.87
N ASP A 836 19.27 -3.48 -0.26
CA ASP A 836 18.57 -4.74 -0.58
C ASP A 836 17.05 -4.61 -0.71
N PHE A 837 16.63 -4.01 -1.82
CA PHE A 837 15.23 -3.73 -2.18
C PHE A 837 14.58 -4.88 -2.97
N GLY A 838 15.16 -6.08 -3.00
CA GLY A 838 14.69 -7.20 -3.79
C GLY A 838 13.26 -7.67 -3.47
N VAL A 839 12.76 -7.33 -2.29
CA VAL A 839 11.39 -7.66 -1.84
C VAL A 839 10.54 -6.42 -1.54
N ALA A 840 11.02 -5.22 -1.86
CA ALA A 840 10.31 -3.98 -1.62
C ALA A 840 8.98 -3.91 -2.40
N LYS A 841 7.99 -3.22 -1.85
CA LYS A 841 6.68 -3.04 -2.48
C LYS A 841 6.34 -1.57 -2.61
N VAL A 842 6.03 -1.16 -3.82
CA VAL A 842 5.48 0.15 -4.12
C VAL A 842 4.00 0.15 -3.73
N VAL A 843 3.64 0.98 -2.75
CA VAL A 843 2.23 1.15 -2.34
C VAL A 843 1.57 2.08 -3.35
N LYS A 844 0.94 1.52 -4.37
CA LYS A 844 0.10 2.31 -5.27
C LYS A 844 -1.08 2.81 -4.44
N ALA A 845 -1.38 4.10 -4.51
CA ALA A 845 -2.61 4.65 -3.96
C ALA A 845 -3.78 4.04 -4.75
N VAL A 846 -4.23 2.87 -4.32
CA VAL A 846 -5.44 2.24 -4.82
C VAL A 846 -6.56 2.71 -3.91
N ASN A 847 -7.57 3.31 -4.53
CA ASN A 847 -8.88 3.48 -3.91
C ASN A 847 -9.26 2.19 -3.17
N LYS A 848 -9.78 2.37 -1.97
CA LYS A 848 -10.26 1.35 -1.04
C LYS A 848 -10.68 0.04 -1.73
N GLY A 849 -9.90 -1.02 -1.56
CA GLY A 849 -10.25 -2.36 -2.00
C GLY A 849 -9.09 -3.05 -2.75
N ILE A 850 -8.53 -4.07 -2.11
CA ILE A 850 -7.58 -5.07 -2.63
C ILE A 850 -6.12 -4.59 -2.64
N GLU A 851 -5.49 -4.67 -1.49
CA GLU A 851 -4.05 -4.94 -1.41
C GLU A 851 -3.81 -6.39 -1.82
N SER A 852 -3.04 -6.61 -2.90
CA SER A 852 -2.66 -7.97 -3.30
C SER A 852 -1.95 -8.66 -2.13
N MET A 853 -2.40 -9.86 -1.76
CA MET A 853 -1.72 -10.71 -0.78
C MET A 853 -0.26 -10.86 -1.20
N SER A 854 0.66 -10.47 -0.33
CA SER A 854 2.10 -10.61 -0.56
C SER A 854 2.59 -11.88 0.11
N VAL A 855 3.43 -12.63 -0.58
CA VAL A 855 4.18 -13.73 0.05
C VAL A 855 4.92 -13.17 1.26
N ILE A 856 4.92 -13.89 2.39
CA ILE A 856 5.69 -13.52 3.57
C ILE A 856 7.15 -13.31 3.15
N ALA A 857 7.63 -12.08 3.28
CA ALA A 857 9.02 -11.73 3.03
C ALA A 857 9.58 -11.02 4.25
N GLY A 858 10.88 -11.21 4.51
CA GLY A 858 11.58 -10.62 5.64
C GLY A 858 12.40 -11.65 6.38
N SER A 859 13.28 -11.17 7.25
CA SER A 859 14.24 -11.98 7.99
C SER A 859 13.71 -12.37 9.36
N CYS A 860 13.92 -13.63 9.75
CA CYS A 860 13.51 -14.15 11.07
C CYS A 860 14.02 -13.24 12.20
N GLY A 861 13.18 -12.92 13.18
CA GLY A 861 13.47 -12.02 14.30
C GLY A 861 13.14 -10.53 14.04
N TYR A 862 12.89 -10.13 12.79
CA TYR A 862 12.51 -8.75 12.42
C TYR A 862 11.08 -8.63 11.90
N ILE A 863 10.46 -9.75 11.58
CA ILE A 863 9.09 -9.77 11.01
C ILE A 863 8.10 -9.29 12.07
N ALA A 864 7.31 -8.29 11.70
CA ALA A 864 6.25 -7.79 12.55
C ALA A 864 5.19 -8.88 12.80
N PRO A 865 4.67 -9.02 14.03
CA PRO A 865 3.74 -10.10 14.37
C PRO A 865 2.54 -10.18 13.44
N GLU A 866 1.90 -9.05 13.16
CA GLU A 866 0.74 -8.97 12.27
C GLU A 866 1.05 -9.35 10.84
N TYR A 867 2.27 -9.14 10.38
CA TYR A 867 2.66 -9.45 9.01
C TYR A 867 2.65 -10.96 8.74
N ALA A 868 2.98 -11.76 9.77
CA ALA A 868 2.90 -13.22 9.70
C ALA A 868 1.44 -13.72 9.58
N TYR A 869 0.46 -12.91 10.00
CA TYR A 869 -0.95 -13.30 10.06
C TYR A 869 -1.82 -12.63 8.98
N THR A 870 -1.57 -11.36 8.66
CA THR A 870 -2.45 -10.60 7.75
C THR A 870 -1.99 -10.61 6.31
N LEU A 871 -0.72 -10.91 6.03
CA LEU A 871 -0.07 -10.77 4.72
C LEU A 871 -0.23 -9.35 4.10
N ARG A 872 -0.75 -8.40 4.88
CA ARG A 872 -0.89 -6.99 4.46
C ARG A 872 0.41 -6.25 4.72
N VAL A 873 0.94 -5.69 3.66
CA VAL A 873 2.18 -4.91 3.70
C VAL A 873 1.82 -3.45 3.83
N ASN A 874 2.19 -2.86 4.97
CA ASN A 874 2.10 -1.42 5.18
C ASN A 874 3.37 -0.90 5.87
N GLU A 875 3.50 0.41 6.00
CA GLU A 875 4.65 1.04 6.63
C GLU A 875 4.87 0.62 8.09
N LYS A 876 3.82 0.16 8.79
CA LYS A 876 3.91 -0.26 10.20
C LYS A 876 4.74 -1.53 10.39
N SER A 877 4.83 -2.38 9.36
CA SER A 877 5.70 -3.55 9.37
C SER A 877 7.18 -3.16 9.36
N ASP A 878 7.58 -2.19 8.51
CA ASP A 878 8.96 -1.67 8.48
C ASP A 878 9.32 -0.97 9.79
N ILE A 879 8.35 -0.27 10.40
CA ILE A 879 8.54 0.41 11.69
C ILE A 879 8.84 -0.60 12.80
N TYR A 880 8.15 -1.74 12.83
CA TYR A 880 8.45 -2.82 13.77
C TYR A 880 9.87 -3.35 13.57
N SER A 881 10.22 -3.69 12.32
CA SER A 881 11.55 -4.19 11.97
C SER A 881 12.65 -3.18 12.33
N PHE A 882 12.41 -1.89 12.11
CA PHE A 882 13.30 -0.82 12.54
C PHE A 882 13.38 -0.70 14.06
N GLY A 883 12.28 -0.91 14.79
CA GLY A 883 12.27 -1.00 16.24
C GLY A 883 13.20 -2.10 16.74
N ILE A 884 13.22 -3.27 16.11
CA ILE A 884 14.17 -4.36 16.43
C ILE A 884 15.60 -3.88 16.21
N VAL A 885 15.90 -3.16 15.12
CA VAL A 885 17.25 -2.58 14.89
C VAL A 885 17.64 -1.60 15.99
N ILE A 886 16.73 -0.76 16.47
CA ILE A 886 16.98 0.12 17.63
C ILE A 886 17.32 -0.72 18.87
N LEU A 887 16.58 -1.80 19.12
CA LEU A 887 16.84 -2.68 20.26
C LEU A 887 18.20 -3.38 20.12
N GLU A 888 18.63 -3.79 18.91
CA GLU A 888 19.98 -4.31 18.67
C GLU A 888 21.07 -3.27 19.04
N LEU A 889 20.90 -2.01 18.59
CA LEU A 889 21.84 -0.92 18.84
C LEU A 889 21.99 -0.60 20.34
N VAL A 890 20.90 -0.72 21.10
CA VAL A 890 20.86 -0.41 22.54
C VAL A 890 21.38 -1.57 23.39
N THR A 891 21.06 -2.81 22.99
CA THR A 891 21.37 -4.01 23.78
C THR A 891 22.66 -4.72 23.37
N GLY A 892 23.15 -4.46 22.14
CA GLY A 892 24.27 -5.20 21.53
C GLY A 892 23.93 -6.65 21.16
N LYS A 893 22.65 -7.07 21.27
CA LYS A 893 22.22 -8.47 21.11
C LYS A 893 21.54 -8.71 19.77
N SER A 894 21.82 -9.88 19.18
CA SER A 894 21.14 -10.33 17.96
C SER A 894 19.68 -10.66 18.24
N PRO A 895 18.73 -10.40 17.30
CA PRO A 895 17.30 -10.69 17.48
C PRO A 895 16.97 -12.16 17.72
N ILE A 896 17.84 -13.06 17.28
CA ILE A 896 17.70 -14.52 17.37
C ILE A 896 18.70 -15.16 18.33
N ASP A 897 19.19 -14.41 19.32
CA ASP A 897 20.13 -14.93 20.31
C ASP A 897 19.50 -16.12 21.07
N PRO A 898 20.23 -17.26 21.20
CA PRO A 898 19.72 -18.47 21.87
C PRO A 898 19.26 -18.26 23.33
N GLN A 899 19.75 -17.23 24.01
CA GLN A 899 19.36 -16.92 25.41
C GLN A 899 17.89 -16.46 25.53
N PHE A 900 17.24 -16.08 24.41
CA PHE A 900 15.83 -15.65 24.42
C PHE A 900 14.87 -16.84 24.35
N GLY A 901 15.34 -18.06 24.03
CA GLY A 901 14.50 -19.21 23.74
C GLY A 901 13.59 -18.96 22.54
N GLU A 902 12.30 -19.29 22.67
CA GLU A 902 11.29 -19.02 21.65
C GLU A 902 10.81 -17.55 21.62
N LYS A 903 11.28 -16.73 22.59
CA LYS A 903 10.87 -15.32 22.72
C LYS A 903 11.88 -14.44 21.99
N GLY A 904 11.46 -13.67 20.99
CA GLY A 904 12.33 -12.72 20.29
C GLY A 904 12.86 -11.58 21.18
N LEU A 905 13.81 -10.80 20.63
CA LEU A 905 14.51 -9.71 21.34
C LEU A 905 13.53 -8.71 22.00
N ALA A 906 12.48 -8.26 21.33
CA ALA A 906 11.52 -7.30 21.88
C ALA A 906 10.86 -7.82 23.17
N THR A 907 10.40 -9.07 23.17
CA THR A 907 9.78 -9.68 24.36
C THR A 907 10.79 -9.90 25.49
N TRP A 908 12.04 -10.27 25.16
CA TRP A 908 13.10 -10.40 26.14
C TRP A 908 13.41 -9.05 26.79
N VAL A 909 13.51 -7.96 26.02
CA VAL A 909 13.75 -6.60 26.51
C VAL A 909 12.63 -6.19 27.46
N CYS A 910 11.35 -6.27 27.05
CA CYS A 910 10.20 -5.93 27.90
C CYS A 910 10.24 -6.71 29.24
N THR A 911 10.38 -8.04 29.18
CA THR A 911 10.35 -8.88 30.37
C THR A 911 11.56 -8.67 31.30
N THR A 912 12.72 -8.32 30.74
CA THR A 912 13.94 -8.04 31.54
C THR A 912 13.86 -6.65 32.16
N LEU A 913 13.37 -5.65 31.43
CA LEU A 913 13.15 -4.29 31.91
C LEU A 913 12.20 -4.28 33.12
N ASP A 914 11.06 -4.99 33.01
CA ASP A 914 10.06 -5.09 34.08
C ASP A 914 10.58 -5.80 35.34
N ARG A 915 11.44 -6.82 35.17
CA ARG A 915 11.89 -7.65 36.29
C ARG A 915 13.19 -7.19 36.95
N LYS A 916 14.12 -6.64 36.15
CA LYS A 916 15.50 -6.39 36.57
C LYS A 916 15.97 -4.96 36.35
N GLY A 917 15.17 -4.14 35.62
CA GLY A 917 15.52 -2.76 35.28
C GLY A 917 16.45 -2.62 34.07
N ALA A 918 16.68 -1.37 33.66
CA ALA A 918 17.39 -1.02 32.42
C ALA A 918 18.85 -1.51 32.40
N ASP A 919 19.54 -1.55 33.52
CA ASP A 919 20.95 -1.97 33.61
C ASP A 919 21.22 -3.41 33.13
N HIS A 920 20.20 -4.27 33.11
CA HIS A 920 20.29 -5.65 32.63
C HIS A 920 19.89 -5.79 31.14
N VAL A 921 19.42 -4.70 30.52
CA VAL A 921 18.99 -4.64 29.12
C VAL A 921 20.04 -3.97 28.26
N LEU A 922 20.63 -2.88 28.75
CA LEU A 922 21.59 -2.10 28.00
C LEU A 922 22.90 -2.87 27.76
N ASP A 923 23.53 -2.60 26.60
CA ASP A 923 24.83 -3.16 26.28
C ASP A 923 25.88 -2.70 27.33
N PRO A 924 26.52 -3.63 28.06
CA PRO A 924 27.47 -3.28 29.09
C PRO A 924 28.77 -2.64 28.57
N GLU A 925 29.03 -2.69 27.26
CA GLU A 925 30.18 -2.02 26.64
C GLU A 925 29.92 -0.52 26.38
N LEU A 926 28.68 -0.03 26.54
CA LEU A 926 28.33 1.38 26.34
C LEU A 926 28.76 2.23 27.55
N ASP A 927 29.27 3.43 27.26
CA ASP A 927 29.70 4.37 28.29
C ASP A 927 28.50 4.85 29.14
N SER A 928 28.63 4.69 30.46
CA SER A 928 27.61 5.04 31.45
C SER A 928 27.17 6.52 31.41
N ARG A 929 27.99 7.40 30.85
CA ARG A 929 27.64 8.83 30.63
C ARG A 929 26.45 9.01 29.73
N PHE A 930 26.18 8.09 28.83
CA PHE A 930 25.06 8.13 27.89
C PHE A 930 23.84 7.30 28.36
N LYS A 931 23.86 6.73 29.55
CA LYS A 931 22.81 5.81 30.02
C LYS A 931 21.41 6.39 29.92
N GLU A 932 21.20 7.64 30.39
CA GLU A 932 19.88 8.28 30.31
C GLU A 932 19.43 8.45 28.85
N HIS A 933 20.34 8.85 27.97
CA HIS A 933 20.07 9.01 26.55
C HIS A 933 19.75 7.67 25.87
N THR A 934 20.51 6.62 26.23
CA THR A 934 20.29 5.26 25.72
C THR A 934 18.93 4.71 26.15
N CYS A 935 18.50 4.99 27.41
CA CYS A 935 17.16 4.61 27.88
C CYS A 935 16.05 5.28 27.07
N LYS A 936 16.19 6.56 26.75
CA LYS A 936 15.19 7.26 25.90
C LYS A 936 15.10 6.67 24.49
N VAL A 937 16.22 6.24 23.93
CA VAL A 937 16.22 5.54 22.62
C VAL A 937 15.65 4.13 22.75
N LEU A 938 15.87 3.43 23.86
CA LEU A 938 15.24 2.15 24.18
C LEU A 938 13.71 2.28 24.17
N ASP A 939 13.16 3.35 24.78
CA ASP A 939 11.72 3.63 24.80
C ASP A 939 11.16 3.82 23.37
N ILE A 940 11.90 4.50 22.48
CA ILE A 940 11.52 4.62 21.07
C ILE A 940 11.50 3.25 20.41
N GLY A 941 12.50 2.40 20.64
CA GLY A 941 12.56 1.03 20.14
C GLY A 941 11.36 0.19 20.59
N LEU A 942 10.98 0.27 21.87
CA LEU A 942 9.82 -0.41 22.43
C LEU A 942 8.50 0.10 21.83
N LEU A 943 8.38 1.40 21.62
CA LEU A 943 7.21 1.99 20.97
C LEU A 943 7.07 1.50 19.53
N CYS A 944 8.18 1.41 18.79
CA CYS A 944 8.19 0.89 17.43
C CYS A 944 7.88 -0.61 17.36
N THR A 945 8.26 -1.39 18.39
CA THR A 945 8.01 -2.83 18.47
C THR A 945 6.70 -3.19 19.18
N SER A 946 5.78 -2.23 19.33
CA SER A 946 4.43 -2.51 19.84
C SER A 946 3.78 -3.63 19.03
N SER A 947 3.12 -4.56 19.72
CA SER A 947 2.39 -5.67 19.09
C SER A 947 1.26 -5.17 18.18
N LEU A 948 0.63 -4.04 18.52
CA LEU A 948 -0.42 -3.41 17.72
C LEU A 948 0.18 -2.39 16.74
N PRO A 949 -0.01 -2.57 15.43
CA PRO A 949 0.52 -1.65 14.41
C PRO A 949 0.06 -0.19 14.60
N ILE A 950 -1.17 0.00 15.05
CA ILE A 950 -1.76 1.34 15.27
C ILE A 950 -1.01 2.15 16.33
N ASN A 951 -0.42 1.48 17.33
CA ASN A 951 0.34 2.12 18.41
C ASN A 951 1.76 2.49 18.00
N ARG A 952 2.26 1.95 16.87
CA ARG A 952 3.58 2.31 16.36
C ARG A 952 3.54 3.70 15.74
N PRO A 953 4.49 4.58 16.06
CA PRO A 953 4.57 5.91 15.45
C PRO A 953 4.80 5.81 13.94
N SER A 954 4.54 6.88 13.17
CA SER A 954 5.03 6.95 11.79
C SER A 954 6.55 7.15 11.77
N MET A 955 7.25 6.76 10.69
CA MET A 955 8.70 6.98 10.60
C MET A 955 9.07 8.47 10.71
N ARG A 956 8.24 9.37 10.19
CA ARG A 956 8.43 10.82 10.37
C ARG A 956 8.39 11.22 11.85
N ARG A 957 7.51 10.63 12.65
CA ARG A 957 7.46 10.85 14.10
C ARG A 957 8.69 10.25 14.80
N VAL A 958 9.15 9.07 14.39
CA VAL A 958 10.39 8.46 14.92
C VAL A 958 11.60 9.36 14.66
N VAL A 959 11.73 9.90 13.44
CA VAL A 959 12.80 10.85 13.11
C VAL A 959 12.74 12.07 14.03
N ASN A 960 11.56 12.67 14.23
CA ASN A 960 11.42 13.84 15.12
C ASN A 960 11.83 13.49 16.56
N MET A 961 11.42 12.33 17.09
CA MET A 961 11.78 11.88 18.45
C MET A 961 13.30 11.69 18.59
N LEU A 962 13.97 11.10 17.60
CA LEU A 962 15.42 10.96 17.59
C LEU A 962 16.11 12.33 17.44
N GLN A 963 15.62 13.23 16.60
CA GLN A 963 16.17 14.60 16.45
C GLN A 963 16.02 15.42 17.73
N GLU A 964 14.90 15.34 18.45
CA GLU A 964 14.71 15.96 19.76
C GLU A 964 15.78 15.47 20.78
N LEU A 965 16.13 14.19 20.73
CA LEU A 965 17.17 13.61 21.58
C LEU A 965 18.58 14.06 21.18
N SER A 966 18.84 14.29 19.88
CA SER A 966 20.16 14.73 19.41
C SER A 966 20.61 16.07 20.05
N VAL A 967 19.66 16.97 20.35
CA VAL A 967 19.92 18.26 21.01
C VAL A 967 20.37 18.10 22.47
N THR A 968 19.97 17.02 23.14
CA THR A 968 20.27 16.75 24.56
C THR A 968 21.48 15.86 24.76
N MET A 969 22.16 15.45 23.67
CA MET A 969 23.29 14.52 23.75
C MET A 969 24.54 15.20 24.30
N PRO A 970 25.17 14.70 25.36
CA PRO A 970 26.40 15.26 25.91
C PRO A 970 27.55 15.19 24.88
N GLY A 971 28.12 16.33 24.50
CA GLY A 971 29.33 16.37 23.67
C GLY A 971 29.17 16.63 22.19
N LEU A 972 27.96 17.01 21.70
CA LEU A 972 27.77 17.48 20.34
C LEU A 972 27.64 19.00 20.28
N GLN A 973 28.48 19.71 19.50
CA GLN A 973 28.31 21.11 19.15
C GLN A 973 27.92 21.23 17.67
N GLU A 974 26.88 22.00 17.43
CA GLU A 974 26.42 22.35 16.08
C GLU A 974 27.38 23.35 15.43
N LYS A 975 28.03 22.96 14.34
CA LYS A 975 28.73 23.86 13.41
C LYS A 975 28.16 23.64 12.00
N ASP A 976 27.61 24.72 11.44
CA ASP A 976 27.17 24.79 10.04
C ASP A 976 26.13 23.73 9.60
N GLY A 977 25.12 23.43 10.44
CA GLY A 977 24.04 22.51 10.09
C GLY A 977 24.47 21.04 9.92
N LYS A 978 25.65 20.67 10.42
CA LYS A 978 26.15 19.29 10.50
C LYS A 978 26.60 18.99 11.92
N ILE A 979 26.17 17.84 12.41
CA ILE A 979 26.51 17.32 13.74
C ILE A 979 27.86 16.61 13.66
N PHE A 980 28.90 17.12 14.35
CA PHE A 980 30.19 16.46 14.49
C PHE A 980 30.52 16.18 15.96
N PRO A 981 31.19 15.06 16.29
CA PRO A 981 31.73 14.83 17.62
C PRO A 981 32.76 15.91 17.96
N SER A 982 32.70 16.50 19.15
CA SER A 982 33.78 17.38 19.66
C SER A 982 35.04 16.56 19.85
N GLN A 983 36.12 16.93 19.15
CA GLN A 983 37.45 16.42 19.49
C GLN A 983 37.80 16.84 20.92
N LEU A 984 37.95 15.87 21.79
CA LEU A 984 38.75 15.93 23.01
C LEU A 984 39.98 15.09 22.83
#